data_a99b50199a80a6864163660cfe6dc9b9
#
_entry.id   a99b50199a80a6864163660cfe6dc9b9
#
_cell.length_a   1.000
_cell.length_b   1.000
_cell.length_c   1.000
_cell.angle_alpha   90.00
_cell.angle_beta   90.00
_cell.angle_gamma   90.00
#
_symmetry.space_group_name_H-M   'P 1'
#
loop_
_entity.id
_entity.type
_entity.pdbx_description
1 polymer ?
#
loop_
_entity_poly.entity_id
_entity_poly.type
_entity_poly.pdbx_seq_one_letter_code
_entity_poly.pdbx_strand_id
1 'polypeptide(L)'
;MATSMTTLANHPDSVWVRPDVKNGSRDFQIAYSVDKKHWTHVPCNLFESDYGPWGSEKKLYYPVLSFDGKTYRASFIPNPKLPHAASTSSDNFSLWKPQDYITIPQNDVLIFMDKQQKASENNIIRIPYSGLQNLLTKQRIAAQNAVWDRENFVETGAHIANSKEPIAATLTVRWDDRKAISPNLMGIFFEDINYAADGGLYAELIQNRDFEYTADDHRGWDAKTAWKLVGNGSDWSIDTQAPIHKNNPHYAVLKTTAPGAKLMNGGWDGIAVQKGKKYDLSLFTQGAGSLRVSLMDDGSPIASKTFKATKEWQQQKATLTASASTDKAILVIEPLEVSTIRLDMVSLFPQETFKNRPNGLREDLAETIADLKPRFVRFPGGCASHGQGIDNIYHWQATIGELWERQPDMNIWNYHQTRGLGFYEYFLFCEDIGAEPLPVLAAGVPCQNSWRGGNGQQGGIPFEAELKGKPSPYSYNGKPLTMESYLQELIDLIEWANGDAKTSALAQLRAKAGHPKPFNLKYLGIGNEDLISDVFLERYRFLIEGVKKAHPEITVIGTVGPFWEGSDYEYGWKEAKEKSIEIVDEHYYNPIGWYFHHRNFYDNYDRQGTKVYLGEWASKGNNVANALIEAAYMTNVERNADVVVMSSYAPLLAKEKHTNWNPDLIYFNNTEVKPTANYYVQRAFGQNSGNEYIYADLQVGGGNDIKERLDYSVVKDSQTGDLIIKVVSLLPKASTLKVQLGDEALKGYSTTAECSLLAKESEPDRQRNWDKNETRTLTVGSEFTMDVPQYSMSVVRIKKSKK
;
A
#
# COMPACT_ATOMS: atom_id res chain seq x y z
N MET A 1 -39.72 17.34 -13.58
CA MET A 1 -40.27 18.71 -13.43
C MET A 1 -39.13 19.69 -13.63
N ALA A 2 -39.10 20.36 -14.76
CA ALA A 2 -38.13 21.39 -15.07
C ALA A 2 -38.51 22.65 -14.32
N THR A 3 -37.83 22.96 -13.24
CA THR A 3 -37.97 24.27 -12.58
C THR A 3 -37.08 25.24 -13.36
N SER A 4 -37.72 26.20 -14.00
CA SER A 4 -37.12 27.29 -14.71
C SER A 4 -36.05 27.97 -13.85
N MET A 5 -34.79 27.93 -14.28
CA MET A 5 -33.75 28.84 -13.80
C MET A 5 -34.09 30.23 -14.34
N THR A 6 -34.72 31.05 -13.53
CA THR A 6 -34.72 32.49 -13.69
C THR A 6 -33.28 32.96 -13.54
N THR A 7 -32.72 33.44 -14.62
CA THR A 7 -31.45 34.21 -14.64
C THR A 7 -31.61 35.39 -13.70
N LEU A 8 -30.98 35.33 -12.51
CA LEU A 8 -30.80 36.47 -11.62
C LEU A 8 -29.82 37.43 -12.28
N ALA A 9 -30.39 38.42 -12.99
CA ALA A 9 -29.66 39.62 -13.34
C ALA A 9 -29.31 40.37 -12.02
N ASN A 10 -28.02 40.72 -11.83
CA ASN A 10 -27.40 41.41 -10.73
C ASN A 10 -27.01 40.54 -9.51
N HIS A 11 -26.04 39.65 -9.71
CA HIS A 11 -25.27 39.11 -8.58
C HIS A 11 -24.34 40.19 -8.01
N PRO A 12 -24.21 40.33 -6.68
CA PRO A 12 -23.24 41.25 -6.12
C PRO A 12 -21.81 40.79 -6.48
N ASP A 13 -20.90 41.73 -6.78
CA ASP A 13 -19.50 41.42 -7.07
C ASP A 13 -18.81 40.71 -5.90
N SER A 14 -19.34 40.89 -4.70
CA SER A 14 -18.78 40.34 -3.47
C SER A 14 -19.82 40.16 -2.37
N VAL A 15 -19.55 39.29 -1.45
CA VAL A 15 -20.37 39.02 -0.27
C VAL A 15 -19.54 39.06 1.02
N TRP A 16 -20.23 39.23 2.13
CA TRP A 16 -19.64 39.09 3.47
C TRP A 16 -19.79 37.64 3.91
N VAL A 17 -18.73 37.08 4.52
CA VAL A 17 -18.76 35.75 5.11
C VAL A 17 -18.24 35.79 6.54
N ARG A 18 -18.77 34.86 7.35
CA ARG A 18 -18.30 34.60 8.70
C ARG A 18 -18.25 33.12 8.98
N PRO A 19 -17.38 32.66 9.89
CA PRO A 19 -17.49 31.28 10.40
C PRO A 19 -18.90 31.04 10.99
N ASP A 20 -19.47 29.89 10.67
CA ASP A 20 -20.75 29.40 11.20
C ASP A 20 -20.52 28.00 11.77
N VAL A 21 -19.63 27.93 12.75
CA VAL A 21 -19.09 26.70 13.31
C VAL A 21 -19.44 26.60 14.78
N LYS A 22 -20.04 25.50 15.16
CA LYS A 22 -20.19 25.14 16.58
C LYS A 22 -18.86 24.60 17.11
N ASN A 23 -18.36 25.16 18.20
CA ASN A 23 -17.15 24.67 18.85
C ASN A 23 -17.23 23.16 19.14
N GLY A 24 -16.21 22.43 18.75
CA GLY A 24 -16.16 20.96 18.83
C GLY A 24 -16.75 20.24 17.62
N SER A 25 -17.21 20.96 16.60
CA SER A 25 -17.56 20.39 15.30
C SER A 25 -16.30 20.00 14.51
N ARG A 26 -16.42 19.11 13.56
CA ARG A 26 -15.37 18.69 12.64
C ARG A 26 -15.22 19.67 11.47
N ASP A 27 -16.35 20.23 11.05
CA ASP A 27 -16.53 20.94 9.80
C ASP A 27 -16.34 22.44 9.95
N PHE A 28 -15.53 23.06 9.10
CA PHE A 28 -15.44 24.52 9.01
C PHE A 28 -16.53 25.04 8.05
N GLN A 29 -17.68 25.39 8.59
CA GLN A 29 -18.81 25.93 7.84
C GLN A 29 -18.83 27.47 7.91
N ILE A 30 -19.56 28.08 6.99
CA ILE A 30 -19.72 29.54 6.91
C ILE A 30 -21.19 29.94 6.72
N ALA A 31 -21.47 31.17 7.06
CA ALA A 31 -22.65 31.89 6.60
C ALA A 31 -22.24 33.09 5.76
N TYR A 32 -23.05 33.44 4.77
CA TYR A 32 -22.82 34.64 3.94
C TYR A 32 -23.96 35.66 4.07
N SER A 33 -23.65 36.91 3.72
CA SER A 33 -24.60 38.01 3.70
C SER A 33 -24.24 39.02 2.65
N VAL A 34 -25.23 39.67 2.06
CA VAL A 34 -25.03 40.82 1.14
C VAL A 34 -25.10 42.17 1.88
N ASP A 35 -25.67 42.21 3.07
CA ASP A 35 -25.96 43.43 3.81
C ASP A 35 -25.43 43.45 5.26
N LYS A 36 -24.75 42.39 5.71
CA LYS A 36 -24.29 42.15 7.11
C LYS A 36 -25.42 42.01 8.14
N LYS A 37 -26.67 42.06 7.72
CA LYS A 37 -27.83 41.96 8.61
C LYS A 37 -28.50 40.59 8.51
N HIS A 38 -28.70 40.14 7.28
CA HIS A 38 -29.35 38.85 6.99
C HIS A 38 -28.30 37.84 6.55
N TRP A 39 -28.15 36.80 7.35
CA TRP A 39 -27.15 35.74 7.14
C TRP A 39 -27.77 34.44 6.67
N THR A 40 -27.22 33.88 5.63
CA THR A 40 -27.64 32.61 5.07
C THR A 40 -26.53 31.58 5.32
N HIS A 41 -26.85 30.47 5.99
CA HIS A 41 -25.95 29.35 6.18
C HIS A 41 -25.58 28.71 4.83
N VAL A 42 -24.31 28.40 4.63
CA VAL A 42 -23.82 27.66 3.46
C VAL A 42 -23.72 26.19 3.84
N PRO A 43 -24.54 25.31 3.24
CA PRO A 43 -24.60 23.89 3.62
C PRO A 43 -23.41 23.08 3.10
N CYS A 44 -22.22 23.64 3.14
CA CYS A 44 -20.99 22.97 2.75
C CYS A 44 -19.80 23.43 3.58
N ASN A 45 -18.83 22.57 3.67
CA ASN A 45 -17.59 22.83 4.39
C ASN A 45 -16.59 23.57 3.50
N LEU A 46 -15.86 24.54 4.05
CA LEU A 46 -14.63 25.03 3.43
C LEU A 46 -13.58 23.92 3.46
N PHE A 47 -13.46 23.25 4.61
CA PHE A 47 -12.61 22.11 4.89
C PHE A 47 -13.08 21.43 6.17
N GLU A 48 -12.52 20.27 6.48
CA GLU A 48 -12.68 19.60 7.76
C GLU A 48 -11.37 19.73 8.57
N SER A 49 -11.46 19.65 9.89
CA SER A 49 -10.24 19.49 10.71
C SER A 49 -9.57 18.17 10.37
N ASP A 50 -8.30 18.18 10.03
CA ASP A 50 -7.48 16.99 9.76
C ASP A 50 -6.58 16.60 10.95
N TYR A 51 -6.73 17.28 12.10
CA TYR A 51 -5.97 17.01 13.31
C TYR A 51 -6.24 15.62 13.86
N GLY A 52 -5.15 14.88 14.09
CA GLY A 52 -5.18 13.55 14.65
C GLY A 52 -5.50 12.44 13.64
N PRO A 53 -5.32 11.19 14.02
CA PRO A 53 -5.65 10.05 13.19
C PRO A 53 -7.16 9.96 12.95
N TRP A 54 -7.58 9.06 12.10
CA TRP A 54 -8.96 8.85 11.71
C TRP A 54 -9.94 8.84 12.88
N GLY A 55 -10.94 9.73 12.89
CA GLY A 55 -12.09 9.60 13.78
C GLY A 55 -12.43 10.82 14.62
N SER A 56 -12.77 10.58 15.91
CA SER A 56 -13.43 11.53 16.82
C SER A 56 -12.61 12.72 17.29
N GLU A 57 -11.30 12.70 17.06
CA GLU A 57 -10.38 13.77 17.49
C GLU A 57 -10.38 14.99 16.56
N LYS A 58 -10.93 14.85 15.35
CA LYS A 58 -11.01 15.92 14.34
C LYS A 58 -12.04 16.97 14.75
N LYS A 59 -11.60 18.03 15.42
CA LYS A 59 -12.44 19.09 15.97
C LYS A 59 -11.92 20.49 15.68
N LEU A 60 -12.80 21.47 15.74
CA LEU A 60 -12.52 22.89 15.55
C LEU A 60 -13.09 23.69 16.72
N TYR A 61 -12.27 24.57 17.26
CA TYR A 61 -12.67 25.54 18.29
C TYR A 61 -12.17 26.93 17.90
N TYR A 62 -12.98 27.95 18.15
CA TYR A 62 -12.65 29.37 17.96
C TYR A 62 -12.15 29.67 16.53
N PRO A 63 -12.95 29.36 15.49
CA PRO A 63 -12.54 29.53 14.09
C PRO A 63 -12.44 31.01 13.72
N VAL A 64 -11.37 31.38 13.02
CA VAL A 64 -11.11 32.74 12.54
C VAL A 64 -10.77 32.68 11.06
N LEU A 65 -11.43 33.54 10.25
CA LEU A 65 -11.10 33.82 8.86
C LEU A 65 -10.42 35.20 8.76
N SER A 66 -9.43 35.33 7.91
CA SER A 66 -8.79 36.60 7.58
C SER A 66 -8.44 36.68 6.10
N PHE A 67 -8.21 37.87 5.60
CA PHE A 67 -7.75 38.14 4.23
C PHE A 67 -6.73 39.27 4.27
N ASP A 68 -5.53 39.03 3.75
CA ASP A 68 -4.42 39.98 3.75
C ASP A 68 -4.31 40.78 2.46
N GLY A 69 -5.31 40.73 1.58
CA GLY A 69 -5.33 41.39 0.27
C GLY A 69 -4.91 40.46 -0.87
N LYS A 70 -4.35 39.28 -0.57
CA LYS A 70 -3.89 38.29 -1.54
C LYS A 70 -4.38 36.88 -1.18
N THR A 71 -4.24 36.49 0.08
CA THR A 71 -4.48 35.13 0.53
C THR A 71 -5.52 35.13 1.65
N TYR A 72 -6.48 34.24 1.56
CA TYR A 72 -7.40 33.90 2.64
C TYR A 72 -6.70 32.95 3.62
N ARG A 73 -6.89 33.19 4.91
CA ARG A 73 -6.37 32.34 5.98
C ARG A 73 -7.48 31.96 6.94
N ALA A 74 -7.43 30.70 7.38
CA ALA A 74 -8.26 30.20 8.45
C ALA A 74 -7.36 29.72 9.59
N SER A 75 -7.75 29.98 10.84
CA SER A 75 -7.09 29.45 12.02
C SER A 75 -8.10 28.97 13.03
N PHE A 76 -7.73 27.97 13.82
CA PHE A 76 -8.58 27.39 14.87
C PHE A 76 -7.73 26.63 15.89
N ILE A 77 -8.35 26.25 17.00
CA ILE A 77 -7.76 25.35 17.99
C ILE A 77 -8.33 23.95 17.75
N PRO A 78 -7.51 22.94 17.42
CA PRO A 78 -8.00 21.58 17.16
C PRO A 78 -8.40 20.85 18.43
N ASN A 79 -7.72 21.11 19.54
CA ASN A 79 -8.03 20.55 20.86
C ASN A 79 -7.64 21.51 21.98
N PRO A 80 -8.62 22.07 22.76
CA PRO A 80 -8.32 23.00 23.85
C PRO A 80 -7.49 22.41 24.99
N LYS A 81 -7.31 21.10 25.06
CA LYS A 81 -6.47 20.43 26.06
C LYS A 81 -5.02 20.28 25.65
N LEU A 82 -4.70 20.56 24.40
CA LEU A 82 -3.37 20.43 23.84
C LEU A 82 -2.83 21.81 23.41
N PRO A 83 -1.52 22.05 23.52
CA PRO A 83 -0.92 23.31 23.18
C PRO A 83 -0.68 23.45 21.67
N HIS A 84 -1.73 23.29 20.86
CA HIS A 84 -1.64 23.35 19.40
C HIS A 84 -2.63 24.33 18.81
N ALA A 85 -2.21 25.04 17.78
CA ALA A 85 -3.06 25.79 16.89
C ALA A 85 -2.93 25.26 15.47
N ALA A 86 -4.02 25.31 14.71
CA ALA A 86 -4.06 24.92 13.32
C ALA A 86 -4.28 26.13 12.43
N SER A 87 -3.69 26.11 11.25
CA SER A 87 -3.92 27.13 10.22
C SER A 87 -3.92 26.51 8.83
N THR A 88 -4.66 27.14 7.93
CA THR A 88 -4.65 26.83 6.50
C THR A 88 -4.88 28.09 5.69
N SER A 89 -4.61 28.04 4.40
CA SER A 89 -4.76 29.17 3.50
C SER A 89 -5.36 28.77 2.15
N SER A 90 -5.92 29.78 1.45
CA SER A 90 -6.50 29.63 0.12
C SER A 90 -6.30 30.91 -0.68
N ASP A 91 -5.98 30.77 -1.97
CA ASP A 91 -5.87 31.90 -2.89
C ASP A 91 -7.22 32.28 -3.53
N ASN A 92 -8.19 31.36 -3.52
CA ASN A 92 -9.47 31.53 -4.22
C ASN A 92 -10.71 31.28 -3.37
N PHE A 93 -10.54 31.06 -2.06
CA PHE A 93 -11.58 30.76 -1.08
C PHE A 93 -12.30 29.40 -1.25
N SER A 94 -12.16 28.72 -2.37
CA SER A 94 -12.84 27.44 -2.64
C SER A 94 -11.94 26.21 -2.49
N LEU A 95 -10.63 26.41 -2.59
CA LEU A 95 -9.62 25.37 -2.35
C LEU A 95 -8.71 25.81 -1.24
N TRP A 96 -8.66 25.03 -0.18
CA TRP A 96 -7.85 25.30 1.01
C TRP A 96 -6.69 24.30 1.08
N LYS A 97 -5.51 24.79 1.43
CA LYS A 97 -4.34 23.93 1.64
C LYS A 97 -4.59 22.96 2.79
N PRO A 98 -3.86 21.82 2.82
CA PRO A 98 -3.74 21.03 4.04
C PRO A 98 -3.31 21.89 5.23
N GLN A 99 -3.73 21.47 6.42
CA GLN A 99 -3.54 22.29 7.62
C GLN A 99 -2.14 22.11 8.19
N ASP A 100 -1.53 23.22 8.59
CA ASP A 100 -0.31 23.22 9.39
C ASP A 100 -0.64 23.42 10.87
N TYR A 101 0.11 22.73 11.73
CA TYR A 101 -0.01 22.80 13.17
C TYR A 101 1.25 23.38 13.79
N ILE A 102 1.04 24.36 14.68
CA ILE A 102 2.10 24.92 15.49
C ILE A 102 1.89 24.53 16.95
N THR A 103 2.96 24.14 17.61
CA THR A 103 2.97 23.94 19.05
C THR A 103 3.15 25.28 19.74
N ILE A 104 2.24 25.62 20.64
CA ILE A 104 2.27 26.84 21.42
C ILE A 104 3.09 26.56 22.68
N PRO A 105 4.09 27.42 23.04
CA PRO A 105 4.81 27.26 24.30
C PRO A 105 3.85 27.18 25.48
N GLN A 106 4.10 26.27 26.41
CA GLN A 106 3.18 25.99 27.52
C GLN A 106 2.76 27.23 28.32
N ASN A 107 3.67 28.19 28.50
CA ASN A 107 3.40 29.41 29.24
C ASN A 107 2.49 30.39 28.45
N ASP A 108 2.38 30.24 27.14
CA ASP A 108 1.65 31.14 26.26
C ASP A 108 0.28 30.58 25.85
N VAL A 109 -0.03 29.31 26.18
CA VAL A 109 -1.26 28.62 25.74
C VAL A 109 -2.53 29.39 26.12
N LEU A 110 -2.65 29.81 27.37
CA LEU A 110 -3.85 30.52 27.84
C LEU A 110 -4.01 31.87 27.15
N ILE A 111 -2.92 32.60 26.96
CA ILE A 111 -2.92 33.93 26.28
C ILE A 111 -3.29 33.76 24.82
N PHE A 112 -2.75 32.74 24.17
CA PHE A 112 -3.06 32.45 22.78
C PHE A 112 -4.53 32.07 22.60
N MET A 113 -5.05 31.20 23.46
CA MET A 113 -6.45 30.75 23.41
C MET A 113 -7.42 31.90 23.64
N ASP A 114 -7.15 32.78 24.59
CA ASP A 114 -7.98 33.99 24.84
C ASP A 114 -7.99 34.94 23.63
N LYS A 115 -6.84 35.15 23.00
CA LYS A 115 -6.75 35.95 21.77
C LYS A 115 -7.54 35.30 20.61
N GLN A 116 -7.39 34.00 20.42
CA GLN A 116 -8.09 33.24 19.37
C GLN A 116 -9.61 33.25 19.58
N GLN A 117 -10.06 33.10 20.83
CA GLN A 117 -11.48 33.15 21.16
C GLN A 117 -12.04 34.56 20.87
N LYS A 118 -11.40 35.60 21.34
CA LYS A 118 -11.82 37.00 21.07
C LYS A 118 -11.86 37.31 19.58
N ALA A 119 -10.86 36.85 18.82
CA ALA A 119 -10.83 37.05 17.37
C ALA A 119 -12.00 36.33 16.67
N SER A 120 -12.49 35.20 17.20
CA SER A 120 -13.59 34.45 16.61
C SER A 120 -14.99 35.07 16.83
N GLU A 121 -15.18 35.88 17.85
CA GLU A 121 -16.50 36.38 18.28
C GLU A 121 -17.20 37.31 17.27
N ASN A 122 -16.45 38.09 16.48
CA ASN A 122 -17.01 39.02 15.48
C ASN A 122 -16.31 38.87 14.12
N ASN A 123 -15.88 37.70 13.78
CA ASN A 123 -15.07 37.45 12.61
C ASN A 123 -15.88 37.54 11.31
N ILE A 124 -15.71 38.55 10.53
CA ILE A 124 -16.39 38.80 9.25
C ILE A 124 -15.35 39.25 8.23
N ILE A 125 -15.29 38.60 7.08
CA ILE A 125 -14.46 39.01 5.94
C ILE A 125 -15.33 39.22 4.69
N ARG A 126 -14.75 39.87 3.68
CA ARG A 126 -15.39 40.06 2.37
C ARG A 126 -14.71 39.22 1.33
N ILE A 127 -15.48 38.50 0.53
CA ILE A 127 -14.97 37.66 -0.56
C ILE A 127 -15.65 37.98 -1.89
N PRO A 128 -15.04 37.73 -3.05
CA PRO A 128 -15.70 37.75 -4.33
C PRO A 128 -16.86 36.73 -4.37
N TYR A 129 -17.96 37.10 -4.99
CA TYR A 129 -19.11 36.19 -5.16
C TYR A 129 -18.74 34.92 -5.93
N SER A 130 -17.79 35.01 -6.86
CA SER A 130 -17.25 33.85 -7.59
C SER A 130 -16.64 32.78 -6.66
N GLY A 131 -15.99 33.18 -5.56
CA GLY A 131 -15.46 32.24 -4.56
C GLY A 131 -16.58 31.42 -3.89
N LEU A 132 -17.70 32.06 -3.55
CA LEU A 132 -18.89 31.37 -3.03
C LEU A 132 -19.51 30.44 -4.08
N GLN A 133 -19.62 30.89 -5.33
CA GLN A 133 -20.17 30.06 -6.43
C GLN A 133 -19.30 28.82 -6.68
N ASN A 134 -17.97 28.96 -6.66
CA ASN A 134 -17.04 27.84 -6.82
C ASN A 134 -17.21 26.81 -5.70
N LEU A 135 -17.35 27.27 -4.44
CA LEU A 135 -17.59 26.41 -3.30
C LEU A 135 -18.91 25.62 -3.45
N LEU A 136 -20.00 26.29 -3.84
CA LEU A 136 -21.30 25.64 -4.07
C LEU A 136 -21.27 24.64 -5.25
N THR A 137 -20.46 24.92 -6.26
CA THR A 137 -20.27 24.00 -7.40
C THR A 137 -19.52 22.76 -6.99
N LYS A 138 -18.44 22.89 -6.24
CA LYS A 138 -17.69 21.75 -5.66
C LYS A 138 -18.61 20.85 -4.83
N GLN A 139 -19.46 21.45 -4.00
CA GLN A 139 -20.38 20.68 -3.20
C GLN A 139 -21.42 19.92 -4.03
N ARG A 140 -21.94 20.53 -5.08
CA ARG A 140 -22.89 19.82 -5.98
C ARG A 140 -22.23 18.60 -6.60
N ILE A 141 -20.96 18.71 -7.01
CA ILE A 141 -20.20 17.58 -7.56
C ILE A 141 -20.00 16.51 -6.46
N ALA A 142 -19.58 16.88 -5.27
CA ALA A 142 -19.42 15.95 -4.17
C ALA A 142 -20.74 15.25 -3.78
N ALA A 143 -21.85 15.98 -3.79
CA ALA A 143 -23.16 15.38 -3.57
C ALA A 143 -23.57 14.39 -4.65
N GLN A 144 -23.24 14.66 -5.92
CA GLN A 144 -23.47 13.73 -7.03
C GLN A 144 -22.61 12.48 -6.89
N ASN A 145 -21.32 12.63 -6.56
CA ASN A 145 -20.41 11.51 -6.30
C ASN A 145 -20.94 10.65 -5.15
N ALA A 146 -21.43 11.25 -4.07
CA ALA A 146 -21.99 10.51 -2.94
C ALA A 146 -23.28 9.72 -3.32
N VAL A 147 -24.02 10.13 -4.34
CA VAL A 147 -25.13 9.33 -4.91
C VAL A 147 -24.55 8.15 -5.69
N TRP A 148 -23.63 8.39 -6.59
CA TRP A 148 -22.97 7.36 -7.38
C TRP A 148 -22.28 6.30 -6.52
N ASP A 149 -21.61 6.70 -5.45
CA ASP A 149 -20.93 5.80 -4.52
C ASP A 149 -21.86 4.73 -3.89
N ARG A 150 -23.14 5.05 -3.78
CA ARG A 150 -24.16 4.13 -3.23
C ARG A 150 -24.76 3.20 -4.27
N GLU A 151 -24.52 3.44 -5.54
CA GLU A 151 -25.09 2.63 -6.61
C GLU A 151 -24.39 1.28 -6.73
N ASN A 152 -25.18 0.26 -7.03
CA ASN A 152 -24.70 -1.07 -7.35
C ASN A 152 -25.12 -1.43 -8.77
N PHE A 153 -24.17 -1.67 -9.67
CA PHE A 153 -24.45 -2.00 -11.05
C PHE A 153 -25.27 -3.29 -11.22
N VAL A 154 -25.22 -4.21 -10.23
CA VAL A 154 -26.04 -5.44 -10.21
C VAL A 154 -27.51 -5.07 -10.03
N GLU A 155 -27.82 -4.24 -9.05
CA GLU A 155 -29.18 -3.79 -8.76
C GLU A 155 -29.74 -2.92 -9.89
N THR A 156 -28.96 -1.94 -10.33
CA THR A 156 -29.40 -1.02 -11.40
C THR A 156 -29.52 -1.72 -12.76
N GLY A 157 -28.83 -2.83 -12.98
CA GLY A 157 -28.91 -3.66 -14.17
C GLY A 157 -30.00 -4.75 -14.14
N ALA A 158 -30.64 -5.02 -13.00
CA ALA A 158 -31.54 -6.16 -12.82
C ALA A 158 -32.72 -6.20 -13.83
N HIS A 159 -33.21 -5.04 -14.28
CA HIS A 159 -34.29 -4.96 -15.27
C HIS A 159 -33.89 -5.54 -16.64
N ILE A 160 -32.59 -5.53 -17.00
CA ILE A 160 -32.06 -6.08 -18.26
C ILE A 160 -32.22 -7.61 -18.27
N ALA A 161 -32.12 -8.28 -17.12
CA ALA A 161 -32.30 -9.73 -17.03
C ALA A 161 -33.68 -10.19 -17.52
N ASN A 162 -34.69 -9.37 -17.32
CA ASN A 162 -36.08 -9.65 -17.69
C ASN A 162 -36.41 -9.37 -19.15
N SER A 163 -35.51 -8.72 -19.90
CA SER A 163 -35.71 -8.44 -21.31
C SER A 163 -35.65 -9.75 -22.15
N LYS A 164 -36.57 -9.92 -23.08
CA LYS A 164 -36.55 -11.06 -24.01
C LYS A 164 -35.64 -10.83 -25.19
N GLU A 165 -35.26 -9.58 -25.47
CA GLU A 165 -34.44 -9.25 -26.62
C GLU A 165 -33.00 -9.76 -26.43
N PRO A 166 -32.40 -10.44 -27.41
CA PRO A 166 -31.03 -10.85 -27.38
C PRO A 166 -30.10 -9.62 -27.39
N ILE A 167 -29.01 -9.69 -26.66
CA ILE A 167 -28.01 -8.63 -26.68
C ILE A 167 -26.92 -9.03 -27.66
N ALA A 168 -26.72 -8.21 -28.67
CA ALA A 168 -25.67 -8.38 -29.65
C ALA A 168 -24.80 -7.11 -29.71
N ALA A 169 -23.49 -7.33 -29.78
CA ALA A 169 -22.50 -6.28 -29.87
C ALA A 169 -21.51 -6.56 -31.00
N THR A 170 -20.93 -5.51 -31.55
CA THR A 170 -19.87 -5.58 -32.56
C THR A 170 -18.70 -4.71 -32.09
N LEU A 171 -17.52 -5.31 -32.03
CA LEU A 171 -16.25 -4.65 -31.71
C LEU A 171 -15.44 -4.56 -33.02
N THR A 172 -15.25 -3.37 -33.53
CA THR A 172 -14.46 -3.13 -34.75
C THR A 172 -13.11 -2.54 -34.39
N VAL A 173 -12.03 -3.26 -34.63
CA VAL A 173 -10.65 -2.86 -34.31
C VAL A 173 -10.14 -1.90 -35.40
N ARG A 174 -9.60 -0.74 -34.95
CA ARG A 174 -9.04 0.31 -35.81
C ARG A 174 -7.53 0.21 -35.89
N TRP A 175 -7.01 -0.64 -36.74
CA TRP A 175 -5.56 -0.98 -36.78
C TRP A 175 -4.62 0.20 -36.97
N ASP A 176 -5.03 1.23 -37.64
CA ASP A 176 -4.22 2.43 -37.90
C ASP A 176 -4.31 3.44 -36.77
N ASP A 177 -5.24 3.24 -35.83
CA ASP A 177 -5.44 4.09 -34.64
C ASP A 177 -4.91 3.40 -33.39
N ARG A 178 -3.67 3.70 -33.05
CA ARG A 178 -2.96 3.04 -31.96
C ARG A 178 -1.98 3.98 -31.28
N LYS A 179 -1.65 3.67 -30.04
CA LYS A 179 -0.66 4.41 -29.27
C LYS A 179 0.22 3.48 -28.43
N ALA A 180 1.45 3.93 -28.17
CA ALA A 180 2.29 3.29 -27.19
C ALA A 180 1.70 3.44 -25.77
N ILE A 181 1.79 2.39 -24.99
CA ILE A 181 1.40 2.35 -23.57
C ILE A 181 2.54 1.77 -22.75
N SER A 182 2.49 2.02 -21.45
CA SER A 182 3.52 1.52 -20.53
C SER A 182 3.61 0.00 -20.51
N PRO A 183 4.79 -0.59 -20.71
CA PRO A 183 5.00 -2.02 -20.47
C PRO A 183 5.00 -2.39 -18.98
N ASN A 184 5.10 -1.40 -18.10
CA ASN A 184 5.20 -1.56 -16.65
C ASN A 184 3.87 -1.32 -15.93
N LEU A 185 2.74 -1.31 -16.66
CA LEU A 185 1.43 -1.01 -16.07
C LEU A 185 1.08 -1.91 -14.87
N MET A 186 1.36 -3.21 -14.96
CA MET A 186 0.94 -4.18 -13.94
C MET A 186 2.07 -4.49 -12.97
N GLY A 187 1.93 -4.11 -11.72
CA GLY A 187 2.84 -4.43 -10.64
C GLY A 187 2.12 -4.88 -9.38
N ILE A 188 2.85 -4.98 -8.28
CA ILE A 188 2.32 -5.29 -6.96
C ILE A 188 2.83 -4.31 -5.90
N PHE A 189 2.00 -4.10 -4.89
CA PHE A 189 2.30 -3.36 -3.68
C PHE A 189 2.42 -4.34 -2.51
N PHE A 190 3.62 -4.46 -1.95
CA PHE A 190 3.85 -5.20 -0.73
C PHE A 190 4.03 -4.25 0.44
N GLU A 191 3.24 -4.44 1.47
CA GLU A 191 3.38 -3.81 2.77
C GLU A 191 3.33 -4.88 3.84
N ASP A 192 4.14 -4.73 4.90
CA ASP A 192 4.01 -5.55 6.09
C ASP A 192 2.81 -5.06 6.92
N ILE A 193 1.61 -5.37 6.42
CA ILE A 193 0.30 -5.20 7.04
C ILE A 193 -0.36 -6.57 7.11
N ASN A 194 -1.26 -6.80 8.06
CA ASN A 194 -1.97 -8.08 8.19
C ASN A 194 -1.05 -9.29 8.34
N TYR A 195 0.13 -9.12 8.97
CA TYR A 195 1.18 -10.14 9.08
C TYR A 195 1.65 -10.67 7.72
N ALA A 196 1.83 -9.76 6.76
CA ALA A 196 2.24 -10.11 5.41
C ALA A 196 3.71 -10.56 5.32
N ALA A 197 4.60 -10.01 6.16
CA ALA A 197 6.00 -10.40 6.23
C ALA A 197 6.23 -11.50 7.27
N ASP A 198 6.48 -11.14 8.52
CA ASP A 198 6.66 -12.09 9.62
C ASP A 198 5.37 -12.87 9.87
N GLY A 199 5.44 -14.22 9.82
CA GLY A 199 4.26 -15.08 9.88
C GLY A 199 3.47 -15.21 8.56
N GLY A 200 3.96 -14.58 7.48
CA GLY A 200 3.40 -14.59 6.14
C GLY A 200 4.41 -15.00 5.07
N LEU A 201 4.79 -14.07 4.21
CA LEU A 201 5.68 -14.32 3.08
C LEU A 201 7.11 -14.71 3.51
N TYR A 202 7.59 -14.19 4.63
CA TYR A 202 8.87 -14.59 5.20
C TYR A 202 8.75 -15.98 5.85
N ALA A 203 9.58 -16.93 5.44
CA ALA A 203 9.42 -18.33 5.77
C ALA A 203 9.89 -18.74 7.19
N GLU A 204 10.23 -17.79 8.05
CA GLU A 204 10.57 -18.04 9.47
C GLU A 204 9.36 -18.59 10.23
N LEU A 205 9.52 -19.75 10.88
CA LEU A 205 8.43 -20.43 11.57
C LEU A 205 8.35 -20.11 13.06
N ILE A 206 9.39 -19.48 13.64
CA ILE A 206 9.46 -19.13 15.07
C ILE A 206 9.08 -17.68 15.29
N GLN A 207 8.03 -17.46 16.05
CA GLN A 207 7.62 -16.13 16.50
C GLN A 207 8.52 -15.62 17.63
N ASN A 208 8.89 -14.34 17.62
CA ASN A 208 9.78 -13.74 18.62
C ASN A 208 11.09 -14.54 18.81
N ARG A 209 11.78 -14.82 17.70
CA ARG A 209 13.00 -15.66 17.65
C ARG A 209 14.19 -15.03 18.37
N ASP A 210 14.18 -13.72 18.52
CA ASP A 210 15.23 -12.83 19.02
C ASP A 210 14.92 -12.21 20.38
N PHE A 211 13.76 -12.50 20.97
CA PHE A 211 13.32 -11.97 22.26
C PHE A 211 13.21 -10.43 22.30
N GLU A 212 13.01 -9.78 21.17
CA GLU A 212 12.98 -8.32 21.04
C GLU A 212 11.57 -7.71 21.13
N TYR A 213 10.51 -8.51 21.32
CA TYR A 213 9.15 -7.99 21.44
C TYR A 213 8.99 -7.08 22.66
N THR A 214 8.21 -6.00 22.50
CA THR A 214 7.99 -4.97 23.51
C THR A 214 6.52 -4.58 23.63
N ALA A 215 6.18 -3.83 24.68
CA ALA A 215 4.85 -3.25 24.83
C ALA A 215 4.52 -2.17 23.76
N ASP A 216 5.53 -1.63 23.11
CA ASP A 216 5.37 -0.68 22.01
C ASP A 216 4.88 -1.37 20.73
N ASP A 217 5.26 -2.62 20.49
CA ASP A 217 4.77 -3.42 19.37
C ASP A 217 3.28 -3.73 19.51
N HIS A 218 2.89 -4.20 20.69
CA HIS A 218 1.50 -4.50 20.99
C HIS A 218 1.27 -4.49 22.51
N ARG A 219 0.16 -3.92 22.94
CA ARG A 219 -0.18 -3.85 24.37
C ARG A 219 -0.18 -5.23 25.02
N GLY A 220 0.63 -5.40 26.05
CA GLY A 220 0.76 -6.65 26.80
C GLY A 220 1.82 -7.62 26.27
N TRP A 221 2.55 -7.24 25.22
CA TRP A 221 3.72 -7.97 24.76
C TRP A 221 4.97 -7.57 25.53
N ASP A 222 5.90 -8.50 25.63
CA ASP A 222 7.23 -8.35 26.19
C ASP A 222 8.20 -9.32 25.52
N ALA A 223 9.47 -9.28 25.91
CA ALA A 223 10.51 -10.15 25.38
C ALA A 223 10.25 -11.67 25.57
N LYS A 224 9.32 -12.04 26.43
CA LYS A 224 8.91 -13.44 26.65
C LYS A 224 7.69 -13.86 25.80
N THR A 225 7.04 -12.93 25.14
CA THR A 225 5.86 -13.20 24.30
C THR A 225 6.15 -14.30 23.28
N ALA A 226 5.19 -15.19 23.03
CA ALA A 226 5.27 -16.42 22.24
C ALA A 226 6.10 -17.56 22.85
N TRP A 227 6.79 -17.34 23.97
CA TRP A 227 7.55 -18.35 24.66
C TRP A 227 6.94 -18.72 26.03
N LYS A 228 6.90 -20.01 26.34
CA LYS A 228 6.32 -20.51 27.59
C LYS A 228 7.21 -21.60 28.19
N LEU A 229 7.61 -21.43 29.45
CA LEU A 229 8.28 -22.49 30.23
C LEU A 229 7.22 -23.38 30.89
N VAL A 230 7.32 -24.68 30.72
CA VAL A 230 6.42 -25.69 31.28
C VAL A 230 7.26 -26.76 32.00
N GLY A 231 6.77 -27.29 33.13
CA GLY A 231 7.48 -28.27 33.94
C GLY A 231 8.29 -27.64 35.07
N ASN A 232 8.97 -28.47 35.86
CA ASN A 232 9.73 -28.07 37.01
C ASN A 232 11.23 -28.24 36.76
N GLY A 233 12.06 -27.66 37.64
CA GLY A 233 13.51 -27.83 37.61
C GLY A 233 14.25 -26.81 36.73
N SER A 234 13.57 -25.85 36.16
CA SER A 234 14.20 -24.72 35.48
C SER A 234 13.44 -23.42 35.76
N ASP A 235 14.17 -22.33 35.66
CA ASP A 235 13.64 -20.97 35.59
C ASP A 235 14.25 -20.25 34.40
N TRP A 236 13.60 -19.19 33.90
CA TRP A 236 14.12 -18.43 32.81
C TRP A 236 13.82 -16.93 32.91
N SER A 237 14.77 -16.17 32.43
CA SER A 237 14.72 -14.71 32.42
C SER A 237 15.27 -14.17 31.12
N ILE A 238 15.02 -12.90 30.86
CA ILE A 238 15.64 -12.13 29.78
C ILE A 238 16.79 -11.32 30.39
N ASP A 239 17.92 -11.25 29.68
CA ASP A 239 19.11 -10.48 30.06
C ASP A 239 19.61 -9.70 28.83
N THR A 240 20.41 -8.64 29.11
CA THR A 240 20.94 -7.72 28.08
C THR A 240 22.43 -7.42 28.27
N GLN A 241 23.09 -8.03 29.25
CA GLN A 241 24.46 -7.66 29.64
C GLN A 241 25.54 -8.12 28.65
N ALA A 242 25.28 -9.18 27.90
CA ALA A 242 26.24 -9.76 26.96
C ALA A 242 25.53 -10.27 25.69
N PRO A 243 24.90 -9.38 24.92
CA PRO A 243 24.16 -9.78 23.72
C PRO A 243 25.08 -10.25 22.59
N ILE A 244 24.51 -10.93 21.60
CA ILE A 244 25.20 -11.28 20.35
C ILE A 244 25.58 -10.01 19.59
N HIS A 245 24.65 -9.07 19.51
CA HIS A 245 24.84 -7.80 18.83
C HIS A 245 24.04 -6.68 19.52
N LYS A 246 24.53 -5.46 19.43
CA LYS A 246 23.89 -4.27 20.04
C LYS A 246 22.46 -3.99 19.55
N ASN A 247 22.12 -4.43 18.34
CA ASN A 247 20.79 -4.22 17.73
C ASN A 247 19.77 -5.29 18.14
N ASN A 248 20.26 -6.40 18.74
CA ASN A 248 19.47 -7.46 19.36
C ASN A 248 19.98 -7.64 20.79
N PRO A 249 19.64 -6.72 21.70
CA PRO A 249 20.22 -6.71 23.04
C PRO A 249 19.64 -7.78 23.98
N HIS A 250 18.45 -8.32 23.69
CA HIS A 250 17.79 -9.27 24.58
C HIS A 250 18.14 -10.71 24.20
N TYR A 251 18.31 -11.54 25.22
CA TYR A 251 18.47 -12.98 25.06
C TYR A 251 17.89 -13.72 26.28
N ALA A 252 17.43 -14.95 26.05
CA ALA A 252 16.92 -15.79 27.13
C ALA A 252 18.03 -16.43 27.93
N VAL A 253 17.88 -16.48 29.26
CA VAL A 253 18.75 -17.20 30.22
C VAL A 253 17.94 -18.31 30.85
N LEU A 254 18.26 -19.56 30.55
CA LEU A 254 17.60 -20.75 31.08
C LEU A 254 18.48 -21.36 32.16
N LYS A 255 18.03 -21.28 33.43
CA LYS A 255 18.71 -21.85 34.61
C LYS A 255 18.02 -23.15 34.99
N THR A 256 18.76 -24.26 34.98
CA THR A 256 18.25 -25.59 35.25
C THR A 256 18.90 -26.17 36.50
N THR A 257 18.10 -26.52 37.49
CA THR A 257 18.49 -27.20 38.73
C THR A 257 18.21 -28.70 38.72
N ALA A 258 17.24 -29.12 37.83
CA ALA A 258 16.94 -30.50 37.53
C ALA A 258 16.33 -30.60 36.13
N PRO A 259 16.60 -31.65 35.33
CA PRO A 259 15.97 -31.88 34.04
C PRO A 259 14.42 -32.02 34.13
N GLY A 260 13.69 -31.66 33.09
CA GLY A 260 12.24 -31.87 32.98
C GLY A 260 11.43 -30.65 32.54
N ALA A 261 12.01 -29.46 32.65
CA ALA A 261 11.36 -28.25 32.12
C ALA A 261 11.54 -28.12 30.60
N LYS A 262 10.58 -27.52 29.96
CA LYS A 262 10.51 -27.33 28.50
C LYS A 262 10.16 -25.87 28.17
N LEU A 263 11.04 -25.17 27.47
CA LEU A 263 10.75 -23.85 26.89
C LEU A 263 10.15 -24.06 25.51
N MET A 264 8.95 -23.55 25.31
CA MET A 264 8.08 -23.89 24.16
C MET A 264 7.73 -22.66 23.34
N ASN A 265 7.68 -22.81 22.01
CA ASN A 265 7.21 -21.80 21.07
C ASN A 265 6.26 -22.45 20.06
N GLY A 266 5.07 -21.85 19.90
CA GLY A 266 4.04 -22.35 18.99
C GLY A 266 4.06 -21.72 17.58
N GLY A 267 5.08 -20.93 17.28
CA GLY A 267 5.15 -20.19 15.99
C GLY A 267 4.01 -19.20 15.83
N TRP A 268 3.64 -18.99 14.58
CA TRP A 268 2.58 -18.08 14.15
C TRP A 268 1.25 -18.86 13.98
N ASP A 269 0.48 -19.07 15.05
CA ASP A 269 -0.74 -19.90 15.08
C ASP A 269 -0.50 -21.40 14.86
N GLY A 270 0.65 -21.92 15.25
CA GLY A 270 1.12 -23.29 15.02
C GLY A 270 2.28 -23.31 14.02
N ILE A 271 3.11 -24.36 14.12
CA ILE A 271 4.20 -24.60 13.16
C ILE A 271 3.72 -25.69 12.19
N ALA A 272 3.46 -25.32 10.94
CA ALA A 272 3.07 -26.27 9.91
C ALA A 272 4.30 -27.05 9.39
N VAL A 273 4.27 -28.38 9.48
CA VAL A 273 5.31 -29.25 8.98
C VAL A 273 4.72 -30.43 8.19
N GLN A 274 5.50 -30.94 7.24
CA GLN A 274 5.09 -32.06 6.38
C GLN A 274 6.05 -33.24 6.53
N LYS A 275 5.49 -34.42 6.62
CA LYS A 275 6.26 -35.67 6.73
C LYS A 275 7.29 -35.80 5.60
N GLY A 276 8.53 -36.09 5.98
CA GLY A 276 9.65 -36.28 5.05
C GLY A 276 10.33 -34.98 4.62
N LYS A 277 9.71 -33.80 4.84
CA LYS A 277 10.33 -32.51 4.55
C LYS A 277 11.37 -32.15 5.59
N LYS A 278 12.33 -31.31 5.18
CA LYS A 278 13.48 -30.91 5.98
C LYS A 278 13.34 -29.44 6.39
N TYR A 279 13.76 -29.17 7.61
CA TYR A 279 13.70 -27.85 8.23
C TYR A 279 15.06 -27.50 8.79
N ASP A 280 15.58 -26.32 8.49
CA ASP A 280 16.85 -25.82 8.99
C ASP A 280 16.63 -25.09 10.32
N LEU A 281 17.12 -25.70 11.37
CA LEU A 281 17.12 -25.15 12.72
C LEU A 281 18.45 -24.46 12.97
N SER A 282 18.40 -23.25 13.48
CA SER A 282 19.56 -22.54 14.00
C SER A 282 19.22 -21.80 15.29
N LEU A 283 20.19 -21.69 16.18
CA LEU A 283 20.08 -20.91 17.40
C LEU A 283 21.49 -20.54 17.90
N PHE A 284 21.58 -19.40 18.56
CA PHE A 284 22.80 -19.09 19.30
C PHE A 284 22.71 -19.63 20.73
N THR A 285 23.80 -20.21 21.21
CA THR A 285 23.91 -20.69 22.60
C THR A 285 25.22 -20.21 23.26
N GLN A 286 25.13 -19.92 24.55
CA GLN A 286 26.31 -19.64 25.40
C GLN A 286 26.11 -20.26 26.78
N GLY A 287 27.17 -20.80 27.41
CA GLY A 287 27.13 -21.34 28.75
C GLY A 287 27.74 -22.72 28.83
N ALA A 288 27.18 -23.58 29.67
CA ALA A 288 27.60 -24.96 29.83
C ALA A 288 26.40 -25.87 29.96
N GLY A 289 26.50 -27.06 29.39
CA GLY A 289 25.45 -28.09 29.40
C GLY A 289 24.92 -28.41 28.00
N SER A 290 24.03 -29.38 28.01
CA SER A 290 23.42 -29.88 26.79
C SER A 290 21.91 -29.57 26.77
N LEU A 291 21.38 -29.28 25.60
CA LEU A 291 19.95 -29.08 25.38
C LEU A 291 19.46 -29.89 24.16
N ARG A 292 18.22 -30.33 24.21
CA ARG A 292 17.52 -30.94 23.08
C ARG A 292 16.48 -29.98 22.53
N VAL A 293 16.51 -29.75 21.22
CA VAL A 293 15.48 -29.01 20.50
C VAL A 293 14.67 -30.02 19.72
N SER A 294 13.35 -30.00 19.89
CA SER A 294 12.41 -30.94 19.26
C SER A 294 11.23 -30.20 18.64
N LEU A 295 10.79 -30.69 17.48
CA LEU A 295 9.44 -30.40 16.99
C LEU A 295 8.51 -31.45 17.58
N MET A 296 7.46 -31.03 18.25
CA MET A 296 6.48 -31.88 18.93
C MET A 296 5.11 -31.74 18.30
N ASP A 297 4.43 -32.85 18.11
CA ASP A 297 3.02 -32.91 17.72
C ASP A 297 2.25 -33.72 18.75
N ASP A 298 1.24 -33.12 19.38
CA ASP A 298 0.42 -33.72 20.44
C ASP A 298 1.22 -34.49 21.49
N GLY A 299 2.29 -33.84 21.98
CA GLY A 299 3.18 -34.39 23.02
C GLY A 299 4.23 -35.40 22.52
N SER A 300 4.24 -35.76 21.23
CA SER A 300 5.19 -36.70 20.64
C SER A 300 6.25 -36.00 19.80
N PRO A 301 7.55 -36.33 19.92
CA PRO A 301 8.58 -35.76 19.09
C PRO A 301 8.51 -36.25 17.65
N ILE A 302 8.37 -35.35 16.69
CA ILE A 302 8.39 -35.66 15.25
C ILE A 302 9.74 -35.38 14.59
N ALA A 303 10.59 -34.57 15.24
CA ALA A 303 11.99 -34.40 14.90
C ALA A 303 12.74 -33.85 16.11
N SER A 304 14.03 -34.16 16.30
CA SER A 304 14.83 -33.60 17.39
C SER A 304 16.32 -33.59 17.09
N LYS A 305 17.01 -32.67 17.77
CA LYS A 305 18.46 -32.57 17.75
C LYS A 305 18.97 -32.13 19.12
N THR A 306 20.11 -32.70 19.53
CA THR A 306 20.81 -32.29 20.75
C THR A 306 21.99 -31.39 20.40
N PHE A 307 22.16 -30.32 21.21
CA PHE A 307 23.26 -29.37 21.10
C PHE A 307 23.98 -29.29 22.46
N LYS A 308 25.24 -28.91 22.39
CA LYS A 308 26.07 -28.65 23.58
C LYS A 308 26.50 -27.18 23.58
N ALA A 309 26.12 -26.43 24.59
CA ALA A 309 26.51 -25.04 24.73
C ALA A 309 28.00 -24.89 24.96
N THR A 310 28.59 -23.81 24.52
CA THR A 310 30.00 -23.45 24.69
C THR A 310 30.11 -22.16 25.49
N LYS A 311 31.30 -21.94 26.10
CA LYS A 311 31.58 -20.79 26.96
C LYS A 311 31.28 -19.45 26.25
N GLU A 312 31.63 -19.38 24.98
CA GLU A 312 31.36 -18.21 24.15
C GLU A 312 30.10 -18.41 23.34
N TRP A 313 29.46 -17.33 22.87
CA TRP A 313 28.35 -17.39 21.93
C TRP A 313 28.72 -18.16 20.66
N GLN A 314 27.95 -19.18 20.34
CA GLN A 314 28.13 -19.98 19.14
C GLN A 314 26.79 -20.23 18.46
N GLN A 315 26.74 -19.98 17.17
CA GLN A 315 25.60 -20.39 16.34
C GLN A 315 25.65 -21.91 16.14
N GLN A 316 24.60 -22.60 16.56
CA GLN A 316 24.35 -24.01 16.35
C GLN A 316 23.41 -24.19 15.19
N LYS A 317 23.65 -25.16 14.32
CA LYS A 317 22.81 -25.46 13.15
C LYS A 317 22.53 -26.94 13.05
N ALA A 318 21.32 -27.31 12.61
CA ALA A 318 20.93 -28.67 12.29
C ALA A 318 19.80 -28.70 11.29
N THR A 319 19.71 -29.77 10.54
CA THR A 319 18.53 -30.08 9.72
C THR A 319 17.66 -31.06 10.46
N LEU A 320 16.38 -30.74 10.63
CA LEU A 320 15.34 -31.61 11.18
C LEU A 320 14.52 -32.20 10.05
N THR A 321 14.31 -33.52 10.03
CA THR A 321 13.41 -34.17 9.09
C THR A 321 12.14 -34.60 9.84
N ALA A 322 10.99 -34.05 9.45
CA ALA A 322 9.72 -34.36 10.11
C ALA A 322 9.26 -35.79 9.83
N SER A 323 8.93 -36.55 10.87
CA SER A 323 8.42 -37.91 10.76
C SER A 323 6.89 -37.98 10.55
N ALA A 324 6.18 -36.87 10.81
CA ALA A 324 4.73 -36.71 10.62
C ALA A 324 4.39 -35.36 10.00
N SER A 325 3.17 -35.21 9.49
CA SER A 325 2.61 -33.93 9.04
C SER A 325 1.64 -33.40 10.10
N THR A 326 1.72 -32.12 10.41
CA THR A 326 0.81 -31.41 11.30
C THR A 326 0.85 -29.90 11.00
N ASP A 327 -0.21 -29.20 11.31
CA ASP A 327 -0.28 -27.72 11.27
C ASP A 327 -0.09 -27.07 12.65
N LYS A 328 0.13 -27.88 13.69
CA LYS A 328 0.14 -27.49 15.12
C LYS A 328 1.41 -27.87 15.85
N ALA A 329 2.49 -28.15 15.14
CA ALA A 329 3.74 -28.45 15.81
C ALA A 329 4.19 -27.31 16.72
N ILE A 330 4.90 -27.67 17.78
CA ILE A 330 5.49 -26.75 18.75
C ILE A 330 6.99 -27.00 18.78
N LEU A 331 7.80 -25.97 18.73
CA LEU A 331 9.23 -26.07 19.04
C LEU A 331 9.42 -26.14 20.55
N VAL A 332 10.18 -27.12 21.01
CA VAL A 332 10.47 -27.37 22.42
C VAL A 332 11.98 -27.41 22.64
N ILE A 333 12.47 -26.60 23.56
CA ILE A 333 13.87 -26.59 24.03
C ILE A 333 13.90 -27.19 25.43
N GLU A 334 14.63 -28.27 25.62
CA GLU A 334 14.72 -29.04 26.87
C GLU A 334 16.19 -29.11 27.33
N PRO A 335 16.57 -28.52 28.48
CA PRO A 335 17.87 -28.73 29.07
C PRO A 335 17.99 -30.17 29.61
N LEU A 336 19.09 -30.84 29.33
CA LEU A 336 19.28 -32.25 29.65
C LEU A 336 20.01 -32.49 30.98
N GLU A 337 20.60 -31.44 31.56
CA GLU A 337 21.39 -31.52 32.78
C GLU A 337 21.32 -30.19 33.55
N VAL A 338 21.77 -30.21 34.80
CA VAL A 338 21.95 -28.97 35.62
C VAL A 338 22.88 -28.02 34.88
N SER A 339 22.38 -26.84 34.54
CA SER A 339 23.07 -25.93 33.63
C SER A 339 22.53 -24.49 33.70
N THR A 340 23.33 -23.57 33.19
CA THR A 340 22.84 -22.24 32.80
C THR A 340 23.22 -22.04 31.33
N ILE A 341 22.20 -21.94 30.48
CA ILE A 341 22.36 -21.76 29.02
C ILE A 341 21.65 -20.48 28.61
N ARG A 342 22.35 -19.64 27.87
CA ARG A 342 21.80 -18.47 27.19
C ARG A 342 21.41 -18.87 25.78
N LEU A 343 20.29 -18.33 25.30
CA LEU A 343 19.70 -18.64 24.01
C LEU A 343 19.31 -17.34 23.29
N ASP A 344 19.55 -17.30 22.00
CA ASP A 344 19.12 -16.17 21.16
C ASP A 344 18.98 -16.61 19.73
N MET A 345 18.25 -15.82 18.90
CA MET A 345 18.05 -16.04 17.48
C MET A 345 17.62 -17.49 17.17
N VAL A 346 16.61 -17.98 17.88
CA VAL A 346 16.06 -19.33 17.67
C VAL A 346 15.19 -19.33 16.41
N SER A 347 15.63 -19.98 15.37
CA SER A 347 15.07 -19.88 14.02
C SER A 347 14.81 -21.27 13.41
N LEU A 348 13.72 -21.40 12.68
CA LEU A 348 13.35 -22.63 11.97
C LEU A 348 12.78 -22.28 10.58
N PHE A 349 13.48 -22.70 9.54
CA PHE A 349 13.05 -22.49 8.15
C PHE A 349 12.77 -23.81 7.46
N PRO A 350 11.76 -23.92 6.57
CA PRO A 350 11.71 -25.00 5.59
C PRO A 350 12.93 -24.90 4.66
N GLN A 351 13.51 -26.03 4.25
CA GLN A 351 14.56 -26.00 3.22
C GLN A 351 14.00 -25.65 1.85
N GLU A 352 12.76 -26.03 1.61
CA GLU A 352 12.02 -25.65 0.40
C GLU A 352 11.43 -24.24 0.59
N THR A 353 12.14 -23.26 0.08
CA THR A 353 11.72 -21.87 0.00
C THR A 353 11.64 -21.46 -1.46
N PHE A 354 11.01 -20.33 -1.77
CA PHE A 354 10.94 -19.84 -3.14
C PHE A 354 12.36 -19.71 -3.73
N LYS A 355 12.60 -20.37 -4.88
CA LYS A 355 13.92 -20.50 -5.52
C LYS A 355 15.00 -21.10 -4.62
N ASN A 356 14.63 -21.81 -3.55
CA ASN A 356 15.55 -22.42 -2.57
C ASN A 356 16.56 -21.42 -1.98
N ARG A 357 16.13 -20.18 -1.75
CA ARG A 357 16.99 -19.19 -1.17
C ARG A 357 17.09 -19.37 0.35
N PRO A 358 18.30 -19.25 0.93
CA PRO A 358 18.45 -19.18 2.39
C PRO A 358 17.80 -17.89 2.89
N ASN A 359 17.31 -17.88 4.12
CA ASN A 359 16.50 -16.76 4.66
C ASN A 359 15.34 -16.38 3.71
N GLY A 360 14.72 -17.41 3.14
CA GLY A 360 13.88 -17.27 1.96
C GLY A 360 12.42 -16.99 2.26
N LEU A 361 11.67 -16.95 1.16
CA LEU A 361 10.23 -16.68 1.18
C LEU A 361 9.46 -18.00 1.17
N ARG A 362 8.28 -17.99 1.76
CA ARG A 362 7.31 -19.07 1.72
C ARG A 362 6.91 -19.36 0.27
N GLU A 363 7.19 -20.60 -0.18
CA GLU A 363 7.16 -20.99 -1.60
C GLU A 363 5.77 -20.78 -2.21
N ASP A 364 4.71 -21.27 -1.58
CA ASP A 364 3.34 -21.20 -2.08
C ASP A 364 2.82 -19.74 -2.23
N LEU A 365 3.15 -18.87 -1.29
CA LEU A 365 2.80 -17.45 -1.36
C LEU A 365 3.59 -16.74 -2.47
N ALA A 366 4.90 -16.96 -2.51
CA ALA A 366 5.77 -16.32 -3.50
C ALA A 366 5.45 -16.78 -4.93
N GLU A 367 5.10 -18.07 -5.15
CA GLU A 367 4.63 -18.59 -6.42
C GLU A 367 3.29 -17.96 -6.84
N THR A 368 2.34 -17.83 -5.90
CA THR A 368 1.06 -17.17 -6.15
C THR A 368 1.26 -15.70 -6.56
N ILE A 369 2.20 -15.01 -5.93
CA ILE A 369 2.56 -13.63 -6.31
C ILE A 369 3.25 -13.61 -7.69
N ALA A 370 4.19 -14.52 -7.94
CA ALA A 370 4.89 -14.62 -9.23
C ALA A 370 3.95 -14.93 -10.41
N ASP A 371 2.86 -15.65 -10.17
CA ASP A 371 1.84 -15.98 -11.19
C ASP A 371 1.05 -14.73 -11.67
N LEU A 372 1.02 -13.65 -10.87
CA LEU A 372 0.51 -12.35 -11.32
C LEU A 372 1.34 -11.74 -12.45
N LYS A 373 2.58 -12.19 -12.65
CA LYS A 373 3.55 -11.61 -13.61
C LYS A 373 3.77 -10.11 -13.44
N PRO A 374 4.04 -9.65 -12.20
CA PRO A 374 4.23 -8.24 -11.94
C PRO A 374 5.48 -7.72 -12.65
N ARG A 375 5.42 -6.48 -13.14
CA ARG A 375 6.54 -5.78 -13.79
C ARG A 375 7.39 -5.02 -12.79
N PHE A 376 6.84 -4.70 -11.63
CA PHE A 376 7.53 -4.08 -10.51
C PHE A 376 6.95 -4.56 -9.19
N VAL A 377 7.73 -4.39 -8.13
CA VAL A 377 7.32 -4.61 -6.73
C VAL A 377 7.60 -3.35 -5.95
N ARG A 378 6.57 -2.72 -5.41
CA ARG A 378 6.67 -1.65 -4.42
C ARG A 378 6.81 -2.26 -3.03
N PHE A 379 7.79 -1.79 -2.25
CA PHE A 379 8.09 -2.22 -0.88
C PHE A 379 8.84 -1.11 -0.11
N PRO A 380 9.00 -1.16 1.22
CA PRO A 380 8.49 -2.14 2.18
C PRO A 380 7.02 -1.90 2.56
N GLY A 381 6.40 -0.89 2.00
CA GLY A 381 5.01 -0.56 2.24
C GLY A 381 4.64 0.87 1.88
N GLY A 382 3.55 1.32 2.45
CA GLY A 382 3.06 2.68 2.45
C GLY A 382 3.24 3.31 3.83
N CYS A 383 2.23 3.19 4.71
CA CYS A 383 2.31 3.68 6.10
C CYS A 383 3.47 3.05 6.87
N ALA A 384 3.82 1.79 6.60
CA ALA A 384 4.98 1.14 7.24
C ALA A 384 6.32 1.82 6.92
N SER A 385 6.46 2.50 5.77
CA SER A 385 7.67 3.27 5.42
C SER A 385 7.81 4.54 6.27
N HIS A 386 6.70 5.17 6.64
CA HIS A 386 6.65 6.38 7.45
C HIS A 386 6.67 6.13 8.96
N GLY A 387 6.10 5.00 9.41
CA GLY A 387 6.07 4.63 10.81
C GLY A 387 5.17 5.49 11.71
N GLN A 388 5.22 5.20 13.01
CA GLN A 388 4.43 5.83 14.07
C GLN A 388 5.02 7.12 14.62
N GLY A 389 5.97 7.71 13.96
CA GLY A 389 6.68 8.90 14.38
C GLY A 389 8.04 8.96 13.71
N ILE A 390 8.75 10.07 13.87
CA ILE A 390 10.07 10.25 13.25
C ILE A 390 11.07 9.22 13.76
N ASP A 391 10.96 8.81 15.00
CA ASP A 391 11.80 7.78 15.63
C ASP A 391 11.49 6.34 15.17
N ASN A 392 10.41 6.15 14.40
CA ASN A 392 9.99 4.86 13.85
C ASN A 392 9.94 4.87 12.30
N ILE A 393 10.50 5.88 11.63
CA ILE A 393 10.68 5.87 10.18
C ILE A 393 11.48 4.63 9.77
N TYR A 394 11.09 4.02 8.66
CA TYR A 394 11.75 2.81 8.16
C TYR A 394 13.13 3.13 7.58
N HIS A 395 14.17 2.72 8.27
CA HIS A 395 15.56 2.85 7.82
C HIS A 395 15.98 1.57 7.11
N TRP A 396 16.23 1.65 5.80
CA TRP A 396 16.59 0.48 5.00
C TRP A 396 17.89 -0.19 5.44
N GLN A 397 18.87 0.59 5.92
CA GLN A 397 20.15 0.10 6.42
C GLN A 397 20.00 -0.82 7.65
N ALA A 398 18.93 -0.65 8.42
CA ALA A 398 18.60 -1.49 9.56
C ALA A 398 18.15 -2.90 9.16
N THR A 399 17.94 -3.16 7.88
CA THR A 399 17.31 -4.38 7.35
C THR A 399 18.28 -5.24 6.53
N ILE A 400 19.55 -4.84 6.44
CA ILE A 400 20.60 -5.57 5.71
C ILE A 400 21.67 -6.09 6.66
N GLY A 401 22.55 -6.96 6.18
CA GLY A 401 23.56 -7.66 6.98
C GLY A 401 23.04 -8.98 7.52
N GLU A 402 23.79 -9.55 8.46
CA GLU A 402 23.41 -10.80 9.13
C GLU A 402 22.13 -10.59 9.96
N LEU A 403 21.31 -11.63 10.13
CA LEU A 403 20.00 -11.49 10.78
C LEU A 403 20.08 -10.93 12.20
N TRP A 404 21.13 -11.27 12.92
CA TRP A 404 21.38 -10.78 14.29
C TRP A 404 21.99 -9.37 14.35
N GLU A 405 22.42 -8.82 13.21
CA GLU A 405 22.91 -7.44 13.07
C GLU A 405 21.80 -6.46 12.70
N ARG A 406 20.67 -6.96 12.19
CA ARG A 406 19.50 -6.13 11.81
C ARG A 406 18.85 -5.56 13.07
N GLN A 407 18.23 -4.40 12.90
CA GLN A 407 17.54 -3.74 14.00
C GLN A 407 16.04 -3.98 13.87
N PRO A 408 15.45 -4.85 14.69
CA PRO A 408 14.00 -5.01 14.72
C PRO A 408 13.31 -3.74 15.24
N ASP A 409 12.01 -3.58 14.96
CA ASP A 409 11.26 -2.40 15.32
C ASP A 409 9.75 -2.70 15.40
N MET A 410 8.99 -1.78 16.00
CA MET A 410 7.54 -1.86 15.92
C MET A 410 7.03 -1.57 14.52
N ASN A 411 5.92 -2.20 14.17
CA ASN A 411 5.15 -1.90 12.96
C ASN A 411 4.00 -0.93 13.29
N ILE A 412 3.75 0.03 12.41
CA ILE A 412 2.61 0.96 12.55
C ILE A 412 1.27 0.22 12.72
N TRP A 413 1.17 -1.00 12.24
CA TRP A 413 -0.02 -1.87 12.31
C TRP A 413 -0.13 -2.65 13.62
N ASN A 414 0.63 -2.22 14.66
CA ASN A 414 0.53 -2.69 16.05
C ASN A 414 1.00 -4.14 16.24
N TYR A 415 2.15 -4.47 15.65
CA TYR A 415 2.91 -5.68 15.92
C TYR A 415 4.40 -5.47 15.61
N HIS A 416 5.24 -6.47 15.87
CA HIS A 416 6.68 -6.42 15.73
C HIS A 416 7.15 -6.73 14.31
N GLN A 417 8.22 -6.07 13.85
CA GLN A 417 8.94 -6.38 12.62
C GLN A 417 10.34 -6.90 12.99
N THR A 418 10.63 -8.16 12.67
CA THR A 418 12.00 -8.70 12.86
C THR A 418 12.98 -8.17 11.82
N ARG A 419 12.49 -7.57 10.73
CA ARG A 419 13.27 -7.17 9.56
C ARG A 419 14.11 -8.30 8.96
N GLY A 420 13.68 -9.54 9.20
CA GLY A 420 14.23 -10.74 8.56
C GLY A 420 13.94 -10.74 7.05
N LEU A 421 12.74 -10.32 6.64
CA LEU A 421 12.44 -9.89 5.28
C LEU A 421 12.86 -8.43 5.16
N GLY A 422 14.06 -8.17 4.64
CA GLY A 422 14.63 -6.86 4.51
C GLY A 422 14.88 -6.46 3.06
N PHE A 423 15.57 -5.32 2.88
CA PHE A 423 15.81 -4.78 1.53
C PHE A 423 16.56 -5.76 0.62
N TYR A 424 17.53 -6.48 1.16
CA TYR A 424 18.26 -7.48 0.37
C TYR A 424 17.32 -8.57 -0.17
N GLU A 425 16.43 -9.08 0.65
CA GLU A 425 15.46 -10.12 0.26
C GLU A 425 14.40 -9.56 -0.72
N TYR A 426 13.94 -8.33 -0.55
CA TYR A 426 13.02 -7.68 -1.50
C TYR A 426 13.65 -7.54 -2.89
N PHE A 427 14.90 -7.07 -2.96
CA PHE A 427 15.61 -6.95 -4.24
C PHE A 427 15.85 -8.30 -4.91
N LEU A 428 16.22 -9.33 -4.14
CA LEU A 428 16.34 -10.70 -4.65
C LEU A 428 15.01 -11.24 -5.18
N PHE A 429 13.91 -10.99 -4.46
CA PHE A 429 12.59 -11.40 -4.91
C PHE A 429 12.20 -10.72 -6.22
N CYS A 430 12.46 -9.43 -6.36
CA CYS A 430 12.25 -8.73 -7.63
C CYS A 430 13.01 -9.40 -8.77
N GLU A 431 14.29 -9.68 -8.58
CA GLU A 431 15.13 -10.38 -9.59
C GLU A 431 14.58 -11.77 -9.91
N ASP A 432 14.18 -12.55 -8.89
CA ASP A 432 13.67 -13.92 -9.04
C ASP A 432 12.38 -14.01 -9.87
N ILE A 433 11.54 -12.97 -9.82
CA ILE A 433 10.27 -12.92 -10.58
C ILE A 433 10.36 -12.04 -11.82
N GLY A 434 11.52 -11.42 -12.09
CA GLY A 434 11.75 -10.56 -13.24
C GLY A 434 11.03 -9.22 -13.17
N ALA A 435 10.88 -8.67 -11.97
CA ALA A 435 10.22 -7.39 -11.69
C ALA A 435 11.24 -6.30 -11.32
N GLU A 436 10.93 -5.03 -11.63
CA GLU A 436 11.72 -3.89 -11.19
C GLU A 436 11.48 -3.60 -9.70
N PRO A 437 12.51 -3.36 -8.89
CA PRO A 437 12.33 -2.91 -7.52
C PRO A 437 11.87 -1.45 -7.47
N LEU A 438 10.87 -1.18 -6.64
CA LEU A 438 10.37 0.16 -6.33
C LEU A 438 10.35 0.35 -4.79
N PRO A 439 11.50 0.64 -4.17
CA PRO A 439 11.53 1.03 -2.77
C PRO A 439 10.82 2.38 -2.58
N VAL A 440 10.02 2.49 -1.52
CA VAL A 440 9.36 3.73 -1.09
C VAL A 440 9.87 4.11 0.29
N LEU A 441 10.35 5.35 0.43
CA LEU A 441 10.88 5.90 1.66
C LEU A 441 10.08 7.15 2.08
N ALA A 442 10.07 7.43 3.38
CA ALA A 442 9.37 8.58 3.94
C ALA A 442 9.88 9.91 3.37
N ALA A 443 9.02 10.90 3.28
CA ALA A 443 9.38 12.25 2.84
C ALA A 443 9.91 13.15 3.98
N GLY A 444 10.46 12.54 5.03
CA GLY A 444 10.97 13.27 6.20
C GLY A 444 9.91 13.70 7.20
N VAL A 445 8.70 13.18 7.06
CA VAL A 445 7.56 13.35 7.99
C VAL A 445 6.99 12.00 8.37
N PRO A 446 6.36 11.83 9.55
CA PRO A 446 5.71 10.58 9.93
C PRO A 446 4.42 10.36 9.13
N CYS A 447 3.90 9.13 9.17
CA CYS A 447 2.65 8.75 8.53
C CYS A 447 1.49 9.67 8.97
N GLN A 448 0.59 10.00 8.04
CA GLN A 448 -0.63 10.75 8.34
C GLN A 448 -1.54 10.02 9.35
N ASN A 449 -1.38 8.71 9.50
CA ASN A 449 -2.05 7.87 10.50
C ASN A 449 -1.28 7.73 11.82
N SER A 450 -0.11 8.39 11.96
CA SER A 450 0.66 8.35 13.19
C SER A 450 -0.09 8.96 14.37
N TRP A 451 -0.06 8.27 15.50
CA TRP A 451 -0.60 8.76 16.79
C TRP A 451 0.51 9.16 17.78
N ARG A 452 1.77 8.82 17.50
CA ARG A 452 2.93 9.26 18.28
C ARG A 452 3.42 10.62 17.80
N GLY A 453 3.40 11.62 18.69
CA GLY A 453 3.93 12.95 18.37
C GLY A 453 3.09 13.75 17.36
N GLY A 454 1.84 13.36 17.13
CA GLY A 454 0.98 13.97 16.14
C GLY A 454 1.10 13.31 14.75
N ASN A 455 0.32 13.79 13.80
CA ASN A 455 0.42 13.39 12.41
C ASN A 455 1.53 14.17 11.68
N GLY A 456 1.79 13.85 10.42
CA GLY A 456 2.85 14.43 9.62
C GLY A 456 2.85 15.96 9.47
N GLN A 457 1.76 16.64 9.81
CA GLN A 457 1.72 18.10 9.82
C GLN A 457 2.34 18.74 11.06
N GLN A 458 2.51 18.00 12.15
CA GLN A 458 3.00 18.57 13.42
C GLN A 458 4.51 18.68 13.51
N GLY A 459 5.22 18.19 12.53
CA GLY A 459 6.67 18.27 12.45
C GLY A 459 7.26 17.19 11.57
N GLY A 460 8.51 17.36 11.22
CA GLY A 460 9.28 16.40 10.43
C GLY A 460 10.69 16.28 10.99
N ILE A 461 11.52 15.51 10.32
CA ILE A 461 12.96 15.48 10.57
C ILE A 461 13.48 16.92 10.49
N PRO A 462 14.20 17.44 11.50
CA PRO A 462 14.68 18.82 11.45
C PRO A 462 15.81 18.98 10.44
N PHE A 463 15.88 20.16 9.82
CA PHE A 463 17.09 20.59 9.11
C PHE A 463 18.17 21.03 10.11
N GLU A 464 19.45 20.83 9.77
CA GLU A 464 20.56 21.29 10.61
C GLU A 464 20.46 22.79 10.95
N ALA A 465 20.04 23.59 9.97
CA ALA A 465 19.82 25.04 10.16
C ALA A 465 18.73 25.37 11.21
N GLU A 466 17.68 24.56 11.32
CA GLU A 466 16.61 24.72 12.31
C GLU A 466 17.11 24.48 13.74
N LEU A 467 18.09 23.62 13.91
CA LEU A 467 18.64 23.23 15.22
C LEU A 467 19.48 24.32 15.86
N LYS A 468 19.97 25.31 15.10
CA LYS A 468 20.77 26.44 15.60
C LYS A 468 21.95 25.98 16.50
N GLY A 469 22.61 24.91 16.09
CA GLY A 469 23.73 24.31 16.83
C GLY A 469 23.36 23.42 18.01
N LYS A 470 22.07 23.16 18.26
CA LYS A 470 21.63 22.14 19.23
C LYS A 470 21.60 20.76 18.55
N PRO A 471 21.75 19.67 19.31
CA PRO A 471 21.58 18.33 18.75
C PRO A 471 20.14 18.10 18.31
N SER A 472 19.93 17.28 17.28
CA SER A 472 18.60 16.83 16.90
C SER A 472 17.92 16.09 18.05
N PRO A 473 16.61 16.27 18.27
CA PRO A 473 15.85 15.48 19.24
C PRO A 473 15.71 14.00 18.78
N TYR A 474 16.01 13.70 17.52
CA TYR A 474 15.93 12.37 16.94
C TYR A 474 17.31 11.83 16.61
N SER A 475 17.48 10.51 16.69
CA SER A 475 18.73 9.86 16.37
C SER A 475 18.50 8.51 15.68
N TYR A 476 19.41 8.18 14.78
CA TYR A 476 19.48 6.85 14.17
C TYR A 476 20.91 6.31 14.25
N ASN A 477 21.08 5.06 14.70
CA ASN A 477 22.39 4.42 14.93
C ASN A 477 23.35 5.25 15.83
N GLY A 478 22.81 5.94 16.82
CA GLY A 478 23.57 6.80 17.73
C GLY A 478 24.09 8.09 17.12
N LYS A 479 23.62 8.46 15.92
CA LYS A 479 23.92 9.74 15.27
C LYS A 479 22.67 10.61 15.23
N PRO A 480 22.80 11.94 15.32
CA PRO A 480 21.68 12.85 15.15
C PRO A 480 21.01 12.65 13.77
N LEU A 481 19.68 12.53 13.77
CA LEU A 481 18.89 12.44 12.54
C LEU A 481 18.48 13.85 12.11
N THR A 482 18.95 14.27 10.95
CA THR A 482 18.61 15.55 10.29
C THR A 482 18.18 15.28 8.86
N MET A 483 17.56 16.26 8.20
CA MET A 483 17.18 16.12 6.79
C MET A 483 18.38 15.85 5.89
N GLU A 484 19.52 16.44 6.22
CA GLU A 484 20.78 16.25 5.49
C GLU A 484 21.29 14.80 5.63
N SER A 485 21.27 14.24 6.86
CA SER A 485 21.67 12.84 7.09
C SER A 485 20.66 11.85 6.48
N TYR A 486 19.38 12.20 6.47
CA TYR A 486 18.34 11.36 5.87
C TYR A 486 18.40 11.38 4.33
N LEU A 487 18.69 12.53 3.70
CA LEU A 487 18.98 12.58 2.27
C LEU A 487 20.15 11.68 1.90
N GLN A 488 21.21 11.69 2.72
CA GLN A 488 22.35 10.80 2.48
C GLN A 488 21.94 9.33 2.54
N GLU A 489 21.03 8.94 3.42
CA GLU A 489 20.50 7.57 3.48
C GLU A 489 19.78 7.15 2.20
N LEU A 490 19.03 8.06 1.55
CA LEU A 490 18.40 7.80 0.26
C LEU A 490 19.44 7.62 -0.85
N ILE A 491 20.47 8.46 -0.87
CA ILE A 491 21.58 8.35 -1.81
C ILE A 491 22.36 7.05 -1.59
N ASP A 492 22.62 6.68 -0.34
CA ASP A 492 23.30 5.45 0.04
C ASP A 492 22.53 4.19 -0.42
N LEU A 493 21.19 4.22 -0.44
CA LEU A 493 20.40 3.12 -0.99
C LEU A 493 20.68 2.90 -2.47
N ILE A 494 20.73 3.98 -3.25
CA ILE A 494 21.00 3.89 -4.68
C ILE A 494 22.42 3.36 -4.91
N GLU A 495 23.40 3.86 -4.16
CA GLU A 495 24.77 3.40 -4.22
C GLU A 495 24.92 1.94 -3.79
N TRP A 496 24.20 1.51 -2.73
CA TRP A 496 24.17 0.11 -2.30
C TRP A 496 23.59 -0.79 -3.41
N ALA A 497 22.49 -0.35 -4.04
CA ALA A 497 21.80 -1.14 -5.07
C ALA A 497 22.57 -1.18 -6.39
N ASN A 498 23.15 -0.07 -6.83
CA ASN A 498 23.70 0.10 -8.19
C ASN A 498 25.22 0.24 -8.25
N GLY A 499 25.89 0.55 -7.13
CA GLY A 499 27.32 0.79 -7.08
C GLY A 499 28.16 -0.43 -7.46
N ASP A 500 29.38 -0.18 -7.93
CA ASP A 500 30.37 -1.23 -8.22
C ASP A 500 31.00 -1.74 -6.91
N ALA A 501 30.85 -3.02 -6.63
CA ALA A 501 31.42 -3.67 -5.45
C ALA A 501 32.96 -3.61 -5.37
N LYS A 502 33.65 -3.24 -6.45
CA LYS A 502 35.12 -3.05 -6.43
C LYS A 502 35.52 -1.70 -5.85
N THR A 503 34.69 -0.69 -5.92
CA THR A 503 35.00 0.70 -5.57
C THR A 503 34.09 1.27 -4.46
N SER A 504 32.89 0.77 -4.29
CA SER A 504 31.91 1.26 -3.33
C SER A 504 31.85 0.38 -2.09
N ALA A 505 32.03 0.98 -0.90
CA ALA A 505 31.90 0.28 0.37
C ALA A 505 30.46 -0.22 0.61
N LEU A 506 29.44 0.53 0.17
CA LEU A 506 28.04 0.12 0.27
C LEU A 506 27.73 -1.07 -0.65
N ALA A 507 28.22 -1.02 -1.89
CA ALA A 507 28.07 -2.15 -2.82
C ALA A 507 28.82 -3.40 -2.35
N GLN A 508 29.91 -3.25 -1.58
CA GLN A 508 30.62 -4.37 -0.95
C GLN A 508 29.75 -5.08 0.10
N LEU A 509 28.86 -4.36 0.83
CA LEU A 509 27.91 -4.99 1.73
C LEU A 509 26.94 -5.90 0.97
N ARG A 510 26.43 -5.46 -0.17
CA ARG A 510 25.61 -6.28 -1.07
C ARG A 510 26.36 -7.50 -1.58
N ALA A 511 27.61 -7.31 -2.01
CA ALA A 511 28.46 -8.40 -2.50
C ALA A 511 28.77 -9.43 -1.39
N LYS A 512 29.04 -8.98 -0.16
CA LYS A 512 29.25 -9.85 1.02
C LYS A 512 28.00 -10.68 1.32
N ALA A 513 26.82 -10.11 1.13
CA ALA A 513 25.55 -10.82 1.27
C ALA A 513 25.29 -11.86 0.15
N GLY A 514 26.15 -11.93 -0.88
CA GLY A 514 26.08 -12.91 -1.96
C GLY A 514 25.70 -12.35 -3.34
N HIS A 515 25.44 -11.04 -3.46
CA HIS A 515 25.04 -10.41 -4.73
C HIS A 515 26.05 -9.32 -5.18
N PRO A 516 27.15 -9.69 -5.85
CA PRO A 516 28.17 -8.73 -6.28
C PRO A 516 27.75 -7.83 -7.45
N LYS A 517 26.76 -8.25 -8.26
CA LYS A 517 26.25 -7.45 -9.38
C LYS A 517 25.28 -6.37 -8.92
N PRO A 518 25.16 -5.23 -9.62
CA PRO A 518 24.10 -4.24 -9.37
C PRO A 518 22.71 -4.83 -9.52
N PHE A 519 21.78 -4.37 -8.74
CA PHE A 519 20.33 -4.67 -8.88
C PHE A 519 19.64 -3.84 -9.95
N ASN A 520 20.32 -2.81 -10.48
CA ASN A 520 19.81 -1.89 -11.51
C ASN A 520 18.53 -1.15 -11.07
N LEU A 521 18.53 -0.63 -9.85
CA LEU A 521 17.46 0.21 -9.33
C LEU A 521 17.23 1.40 -10.27
N LYS A 522 15.96 1.60 -10.68
CA LYS A 522 15.54 2.65 -11.61
C LYS A 522 14.55 3.62 -10.97
N TYR A 523 13.78 3.17 -9.99
CA TYR A 523 12.69 3.90 -9.36
C TYR A 523 12.93 4.07 -7.87
N LEU A 524 12.62 5.25 -7.36
CA LEU A 524 12.60 5.53 -5.94
C LEU A 524 11.33 6.32 -5.61
N GLY A 525 10.47 5.77 -4.76
CA GLY A 525 9.33 6.49 -4.21
C GLY A 525 9.74 7.34 -3.02
N ILE A 526 9.31 8.60 -2.99
CA ILE A 526 9.52 9.53 -1.87
C ILE A 526 8.17 10.02 -1.37
N GLY A 527 7.81 9.62 -0.15
CA GLY A 527 6.51 9.90 0.44
C GLY A 527 5.46 8.82 0.13
N ASN A 528 4.41 8.81 0.95
CA ASN A 528 3.25 7.93 0.84
C ASN A 528 2.04 8.55 1.53
N GLU A 529 0.98 8.85 0.78
CA GLU A 529 -0.27 9.41 1.32
C GLU A 529 -0.07 10.63 2.22
N ASP A 530 0.97 11.39 1.96
CA ASP A 530 1.27 12.57 2.77
C ASP A 530 0.21 13.64 2.62
N LEU A 531 -0.08 14.31 3.73
CA LEU A 531 -0.82 15.55 3.71
C LEU A 531 0.11 16.65 3.18
N ILE A 532 -0.30 17.33 2.12
CA ILE A 532 0.55 18.24 1.34
C ILE A 532 0.66 19.61 2.05
N SER A 533 1.09 19.58 3.31
CA SER A 533 1.34 20.74 4.16
C SER A 533 2.64 21.46 3.80
N ASP A 534 2.82 22.69 4.31
CA ASP A 534 4.07 23.42 4.09
C ASP A 534 5.27 22.70 4.73
N VAL A 535 5.08 22.04 5.88
CA VAL A 535 6.11 21.23 6.57
C VAL A 535 6.55 20.05 5.70
N PHE A 536 5.59 19.36 5.08
CA PHE A 536 5.87 18.28 4.14
C PHE A 536 6.60 18.80 2.90
N LEU A 537 6.06 19.83 2.23
CA LEU A 537 6.57 20.34 0.96
C LEU A 537 8.03 20.77 1.04
N GLU A 538 8.44 21.36 2.16
CA GLU A 538 9.84 21.79 2.36
C GLU A 538 10.79 20.60 2.35
N ARG A 539 10.46 19.53 3.07
CA ARG A 539 11.26 18.31 3.19
C ARG A 539 11.24 17.47 1.90
N TYR A 540 10.06 17.36 1.32
CA TYR A 540 9.83 16.64 0.07
C TYR A 540 10.65 17.19 -1.09
N ARG A 541 10.63 18.53 -1.28
CA ARG A 541 11.45 19.22 -2.30
C ARG A 541 12.93 19.00 -2.07
N PHE A 542 13.38 19.13 -0.83
CA PHE A 542 14.78 18.93 -0.46
C PHE A 542 15.26 17.52 -0.82
N LEU A 543 14.48 16.50 -0.52
CA LEU A 543 14.83 15.10 -0.84
C LEU A 543 14.83 14.87 -2.35
N ILE A 544 13.80 15.29 -3.08
CA ILE A 544 13.74 15.09 -4.54
C ILE A 544 14.89 15.80 -5.24
N GLU A 545 15.12 17.07 -4.93
CA GLU A 545 16.20 17.86 -5.52
C GLU A 545 17.58 17.25 -5.20
N GLY A 546 17.79 16.80 -3.96
CA GLY A 546 19.02 16.15 -3.52
C GLY A 546 19.27 14.82 -4.23
N VAL A 547 18.28 13.95 -4.32
CA VAL A 547 18.39 12.67 -5.04
C VAL A 547 18.62 12.90 -6.53
N LYS A 548 17.86 13.78 -7.18
CA LYS A 548 18.02 14.07 -8.63
C LYS A 548 19.36 14.71 -8.94
N LYS A 549 19.93 15.49 -8.02
CA LYS A 549 21.28 16.06 -8.17
C LYS A 549 22.37 14.99 -8.10
N ALA A 550 22.24 14.03 -7.17
CA ALA A 550 23.20 12.96 -6.99
C ALA A 550 23.06 11.85 -8.05
N HIS A 551 21.82 11.50 -8.38
CA HIS A 551 21.44 10.39 -9.25
C HIS A 551 20.35 10.81 -10.25
N PRO A 552 20.71 11.60 -11.29
CA PRO A 552 19.75 12.06 -12.31
C PRO A 552 19.12 10.92 -13.11
N GLU A 553 19.74 9.73 -13.12
CA GLU A 553 19.25 8.52 -13.80
C GLU A 553 18.07 7.85 -13.07
N ILE A 554 17.86 8.15 -11.79
CA ILE A 554 16.75 7.58 -11.02
C ILE A 554 15.46 8.33 -11.31
N THR A 555 14.44 7.62 -11.67
CA THR A 555 13.06 8.15 -11.73
C THR A 555 12.48 8.23 -10.33
N VAL A 556 12.23 9.45 -9.86
CA VAL A 556 11.57 9.67 -8.57
C VAL A 556 10.06 9.62 -8.76
N ILE A 557 9.39 8.83 -7.93
CA ILE A 557 7.94 8.77 -7.83
C ILE A 557 7.53 9.56 -6.58
N GLY A 558 6.77 10.64 -6.79
CA GLY A 558 6.26 11.47 -5.71
C GLY A 558 4.87 11.07 -5.27
N THR A 559 4.25 11.83 -4.36
CA THR A 559 2.91 11.58 -3.83
C THR A 559 1.97 12.77 -4.06
N VAL A 560 0.67 12.50 -4.22
CA VAL A 560 -0.38 13.53 -4.31
C VAL A 560 -1.45 13.35 -3.22
N GLY A 561 -1.04 12.74 -2.10
CA GLY A 561 -1.92 12.55 -0.95
C GLY A 561 -2.70 11.23 -0.95
N PRO A 562 -3.59 11.05 0.04
CA PRO A 562 -4.26 9.76 0.30
C PRO A 562 -5.57 9.55 -0.46
N PHE A 563 -6.04 10.54 -1.25
CA PHE A 563 -7.36 10.51 -1.89
C PHE A 563 -7.32 10.96 -3.35
N TRP A 564 -8.33 10.60 -4.11
CA TRP A 564 -8.51 10.96 -5.50
C TRP A 564 -9.07 12.38 -5.74
N GLU A 565 -9.42 13.08 -4.67
CA GLU A 565 -9.95 14.44 -4.67
C GLU A 565 -9.56 15.19 -3.38
N GLY A 566 -9.82 16.47 -3.34
CA GLY A 566 -9.58 17.29 -2.16
C GLY A 566 -8.27 18.07 -2.21
N SER A 567 -7.94 18.73 -1.07
CA SER A 567 -6.82 19.67 -1.03
C SER A 567 -5.46 19.01 -1.27
N ASP A 568 -5.22 17.84 -0.68
CA ASP A 568 -3.94 17.12 -0.85
C ASP A 568 -3.73 16.76 -2.32
N TYR A 569 -4.74 16.18 -2.96
CA TYR A 569 -4.71 15.81 -4.37
C TYR A 569 -4.45 17.03 -5.27
N GLU A 570 -5.23 18.11 -5.11
CA GLU A 570 -5.11 19.30 -5.95
C GLU A 570 -3.77 20.03 -5.77
N TYR A 571 -3.28 20.16 -4.52
CA TYR A 571 -1.99 20.77 -4.24
C TYR A 571 -0.82 19.85 -4.58
N GLY A 572 -0.93 18.55 -4.37
CA GLY A 572 0.07 17.58 -4.78
C GLY A 572 0.28 17.56 -6.29
N TRP A 573 -0.81 17.60 -7.07
CA TRP A 573 -0.75 17.72 -8.53
C TRP A 573 -0.18 19.06 -8.99
N LYS A 574 -0.52 20.17 -8.32
CA LYS A 574 0.08 21.48 -8.60
C LYS A 574 1.59 21.45 -8.39
N GLU A 575 2.04 20.93 -7.26
CA GLU A 575 3.46 20.78 -6.94
C GLU A 575 4.19 19.91 -7.97
N ALA A 576 3.60 18.78 -8.33
CA ALA A 576 4.17 17.86 -9.30
C ALA A 576 4.40 18.53 -10.67
N LYS A 577 3.44 19.33 -11.15
CA LYS A 577 3.54 20.08 -12.41
C LYS A 577 4.57 21.21 -12.30
N GLU A 578 4.58 21.97 -11.22
CA GLU A 578 5.51 23.10 -11.02
C GLU A 578 6.96 22.63 -10.88
N LYS A 579 7.18 21.46 -10.27
CA LYS A 579 8.51 20.87 -10.06
C LYS A 579 8.90 19.85 -11.13
N SER A 580 8.04 19.60 -12.12
CA SER A 580 8.28 18.61 -13.19
C SER A 580 8.61 17.23 -12.65
N ILE A 581 7.89 16.77 -11.63
CA ILE A 581 8.03 15.42 -11.08
C ILE A 581 7.53 14.44 -12.15
N GLU A 582 8.33 13.42 -12.45
CA GLU A 582 8.10 12.53 -13.59
C GLU A 582 6.87 11.67 -13.42
N ILE A 583 6.67 11.11 -12.22
CA ILE A 583 5.56 10.21 -11.88
C ILE A 583 5.05 10.60 -10.48
N VAL A 584 3.74 10.61 -10.29
CA VAL A 584 3.12 10.75 -8.96
C VAL A 584 2.26 9.55 -8.62
N ASP A 585 2.24 9.22 -7.35
CA ASP A 585 1.50 8.13 -6.75
C ASP A 585 0.11 8.61 -6.34
N GLU A 586 -0.93 8.04 -6.97
CA GLU A 586 -2.34 8.26 -6.65
C GLU A 586 -2.91 7.07 -5.90
N HIS A 587 -3.69 7.35 -4.86
CA HIS A 587 -4.32 6.33 -4.02
C HIS A 587 -5.82 6.55 -3.90
N TYR A 588 -6.60 5.48 -4.03
CA TYR A 588 -8.03 5.50 -3.69
C TYR A 588 -8.64 4.12 -3.51
N TYR A 589 -9.47 4.05 -2.48
CA TYR A 589 -10.27 2.87 -2.13
C TYR A 589 -11.74 3.29 -2.17
N ASN A 590 -12.44 2.97 -3.25
CA ASN A 590 -13.78 3.46 -3.52
C ASN A 590 -14.81 2.33 -3.63
N PRO A 591 -16.10 2.60 -3.42
CA PRO A 591 -17.15 1.61 -3.62
C PRO A 591 -17.35 1.30 -5.12
N ILE A 592 -18.04 0.20 -5.42
CA ILE A 592 -18.28 -0.25 -6.81
C ILE A 592 -19.00 0.79 -7.67
N GLY A 593 -19.89 1.59 -7.09
CA GLY A 593 -20.60 2.66 -7.80
C GLY A 593 -19.66 3.76 -8.28
N TRP A 594 -18.65 4.13 -7.48
CA TRP A 594 -17.63 5.07 -7.91
C TRP A 594 -16.92 4.58 -9.17
N TYR A 595 -16.40 3.35 -9.15
CA TYR A 595 -15.72 2.77 -10.32
C TYR A 595 -16.63 2.68 -11.54
N PHE A 596 -17.92 2.36 -11.35
CA PHE A 596 -18.90 2.28 -12.43
C PHE A 596 -19.07 3.64 -13.15
N HIS A 597 -19.09 4.74 -12.40
CA HIS A 597 -19.28 6.09 -12.95
C HIS A 597 -17.98 6.80 -13.35
N HIS A 598 -16.82 6.34 -12.89
CA HIS A 598 -15.52 6.98 -13.12
C HIS A 598 -14.58 6.17 -14.03
N ARG A 599 -15.11 5.31 -14.92
CA ARG A 599 -14.27 4.54 -15.87
C ARG A 599 -13.46 5.42 -16.83
N ASN A 600 -13.88 6.65 -17.07
CA ASN A 600 -13.20 7.65 -17.88
C ASN A 600 -12.34 8.63 -17.06
N PHE A 601 -12.02 8.31 -15.81
CA PHE A 601 -11.33 9.20 -14.87
C PHE A 601 -10.05 9.79 -15.46
N TYR A 602 -9.24 8.99 -16.14
CA TYR A 602 -7.96 9.39 -16.71
C TYR A 602 -8.04 9.97 -18.14
N ASP A 603 -9.22 10.03 -18.77
CA ASP A 603 -9.35 10.43 -20.18
C ASP A 603 -8.89 11.87 -20.44
N ASN A 604 -9.05 12.75 -19.47
CA ASN A 604 -8.74 14.18 -19.59
C ASN A 604 -7.40 14.58 -18.96
N TYR A 605 -6.58 13.63 -18.52
CA TYR A 605 -5.26 13.92 -17.97
C TYR A 605 -4.30 14.39 -19.08
N ASP A 606 -3.36 15.27 -18.71
CA ASP A 606 -2.31 15.73 -19.62
C ASP A 606 -1.41 14.56 -20.04
N ARG A 607 -1.32 14.34 -21.36
CA ARG A 607 -0.51 13.25 -21.94
C ARG A 607 0.98 13.56 -22.03
N GLN A 608 1.37 14.82 -21.92
CA GLN A 608 2.77 15.27 -22.06
C GLN A 608 3.47 15.54 -20.73
N GLY A 609 2.70 15.74 -19.67
CA GLY A 609 3.21 16.09 -18.34
C GLY A 609 3.55 14.90 -17.46
N THR A 610 3.47 15.15 -16.17
CA THR A 610 3.63 14.16 -15.09
C THR A 610 2.75 12.94 -15.31
N LYS A 611 3.31 11.75 -15.13
CA LYS A 611 2.60 10.47 -15.25
C LYS A 611 2.03 10.03 -13.91
N VAL A 612 1.15 9.03 -13.97
CA VAL A 612 0.48 8.46 -12.81
C VAL A 612 1.03 7.06 -12.52
N TYR A 613 1.38 6.83 -11.31
CA TYR A 613 1.41 5.53 -10.67
C TYR A 613 0.14 5.39 -9.83
N LEU A 614 -0.78 4.51 -10.21
CA LEU A 614 -1.93 4.15 -9.40
C LEU A 614 -1.46 3.13 -8.36
N GLY A 615 -0.90 3.63 -7.26
CA GLY A 615 -0.03 2.85 -6.38
C GLY A 615 -0.76 2.05 -5.32
N GLU A 616 -1.90 2.55 -4.86
CA GLU A 616 -2.78 1.80 -3.98
C GLU A 616 -4.22 2.01 -4.40
N TRP A 617 -4.90 0.93 -4.78
CA TRP A 617 -6.30 0.99 -5.12
C TRP A 617 -6.98 -0.37 -4.97
N ALA A 618 -8.25 -0.33 -4.61
CA ALA A 618 -9.15 -1.48 -4.64
C ALA A 618 -10.59 -0.98 -4.61
N SER A 619 -11.52 -1.76 -5.15
CA SER A 619 -12.92 -1.62 -4.79
C SER A 619 -13.13 -2.16 -3.37
N LYS A 620 -14.09 -1.57 -2.61
CA LYS A 620 -14.29 -1.93 -1.19
C LYS A 620 -14.99 -3.27 -1.04
N GLY A 621 -14.28 -4.38 -1.32
CA GLY A 621 -14.76 -5.75 -1.14
C GLY A 621 -14.04 -6.79 -2.00
N ASN A 622 -14.29 -8.07 -1.70
CA ASN A 622 -13.71 -9.22 -2.39
C ASN A 622 -14.78 -10.17 -2.98
N ASN A 623 -15.97 -9.68 -3.27
CA ASN A 623 -16.95 -10.47 -4.01
C ASN A 623 -16.70 -10.37 -5.53
N VAL A 624 -17.42 -11.16 -6.31
CA VAL A 624 -17.25 -11.19 -7.76
C VAL A 624 -17.69 -9.87 -8.43
N ALA A 625 -18.66 -9.13 -7.85
CA ALA A 625 -19.04 -7.81 -8.37
C ALA A 625 -17.88 -6.80 -8.21
N ASN A 626 -17.14 -6.86 -7.10
CA ASN A 626 -15.92 -6.08 -6.92
C ASN A 626 -14.87 -6.43 -7.99
N ALA A 627 -14.62 -7.72 -8.20
CA ALA A 627 -13.67 -8.17 -9.21
C ALA A 627 -14.08 -7.75 -10.64
N LEU A 628 -15.36 -7.81 -10.97
CA LEU A 628 -15.90 -7.41 -12.27
C LEU A 628 -15.74 -5.91 -12.52
N ILE A 629 -16.09 -5.08 -11.54
CA ILE A 629 -15.96 -3.63 -11.73
C ILE A 629 -14.50 -3.20 -11.81
N GLU A 630 -13.61 -3.87 -11.07
CA GLU A 630 -12.16 -3.68 -11.19
C GLU A 630 -11.66 -4.10 -12.58
N ALA A 631 -12.16 -5.22 -13.13
CA ALA A 631 -11.85 -5.63 -14.49
C ALA A 631 -12.28 -4.60 -15.52
N ALA A 632 -13.51 -4.07 -15.40
CA ALA A 632 -14.04 -3.02 -16.26
C ALA A 632 -13.22 -1.72 -16.14
N TYR A 633 -12.84 -1.34 -14.91
CA TYR A 633 -12.00 -0.18 -14.68
C TYR A 633 -10.60 -0.35 -15.28
N MET A 634 -9.99 -1.53 -15.11
CA MET A 634 -8.65 -1.84 -15.63
C MET A 634 -8.59 -1.82 -17.17
N THR A 635 -9.67 -2.15 -17.91
CA THR A 635 -9.66 -1.97 -19.36
C THR A 635 -9.51 -0.50 -19.76
N ASN A 636 -10.08 0.41 -18.96
CA ASN A 636 -9.97 1.86 -19.16
C ASN A 636 -8.64 2.42 -18.66
N VAL A 637 -8.07 1.88 -17.58
CA VAL A 637 -6.69 2.18 -17.15
C VAL A 637 -5.71 1.76 -18.24
N GLU A 638 -5.85 0.56 -18.82
CA GLU A 638 -5.01 0.08 -19.91
C GLU A 638 -5.14 0.98 -21.17
N ARG A 639 -6.33 1.46 -21.49
CA ARG A 639 -6.55 2.49 -22.53
C ARG A 639 -5.80 3.79 -22.24
N ASN A 640 -5.63 4.14 -20.98
CA ASN A 640 -4.94 5.33 -20.51
C ASN A 640 -3.50 5.08 -20.03
N ALA A 641 -2.90 3.95 -20.40
CA ALA A 641 -1.56 3.58 -19.92
C ALA A 641 -0.40 4.35 -20.60
N ASP A 642 -0.71 5.39 -21.37
CA ASP A 642 0.21 6.47 -21.75
C ASP A 642 0.30 7.58 -20.67
N VAL A 643 -0.63 7.61 -19.74
CA VAL A 643 -0.66 8.47 -18.54
C VAL A 643 -0.48 7.64 -17.28
N VAL A 644 -1.31 6.61 -17.08
CA VAL A 644 -1.18 5.69 -15.94
C VAL A 644 -0.12 4.65 -16.30
N VAL A 645 1.13 4.95 -15.97
CA VAL A 645 2.25 4.12 -16.42
C VAL A 645 2.54 2.92 -15.53
N MET A 646 2.02 2.93 -14.30
CA MET A 646 2.17 1.88 -13.28
C MET A 646 0.87 1.75 -12.50
N SER A 647 0.54 0.53 -12.05
CA SER A 647 -0.64 0.25 -11.21
C SER A 647 -0.40 -0.96 -10.32
N SER A 648 -0.82 -0.89 -9.05
CA SER A 648 -0.77 -2.01 -8.11
C SER A 648 -1.99 -2.04 -7.19
N TYR A 649 -2.64 -3.19 -7.14
CA TYR A 649 -3.72 -3.47 -6.18
C TYR A 649 -3.16 -3.49 -4.75
N ALA A 650 -3.92 -2.99 -3.79
CA ALA A 650 -3.49 -2.92 -2.39
C ALA A 650 -4.64 -3.21 -1.41
N PRO A 651 -4.31 -3.84 -0.25
CA PRO A 651 -3.09 -4.59 0.07
C PRO A 651 -2.98 -5.94 -0.63
N LEU A 652 -1.77 -6.52 -0.64
CA LEU A 652 -1.47 -7.77 -1.35
C LEU A 652 -1.85 -9.02 -0.56
N LEU A 653 -1.45 -9.07 0.72
CA LEU A 653 -1.50 -10.27 1.55
C LEU A 653 -2.22 -10.01 2.88
N ALA A 654 -3.02 -10.98 3.33
CA ALA A 654 -3.59 -10.97 4.67
C ALA A 654 -3.61 -12.36 5.31
N LYS A 655 -2.99 -12.47 6.50
CA LYS A 655 -3.11 -13.67 7.32
C LYS A 655 -4.51 -13.75 7.94
N GLU A 656 -5.20 -14.87 7.74
CA GLU A 656 -6.54 -15.10 8.33
C GLU A 656 -6.49 -14.94 9.85
N LYS A 657 -7.53 -14.33 10.43
CA LYS A 657 -7.66 -13.98 11.86
C LYS A 657 -6.77 -12.83 12.35
N HIS A 658 -5.89 -12.28 11.52
CA HIS A 658 -4.96 -11.20 11.86
C HIS A 658 -5.10 -10.00 10.91
N THR A 659 -6.29 -9.79 10.37
CA THR A 659 -6.56 -8.74 9.38
C THR A 659 -6.82 -7.41 10.06
N ASN A 660 -5.95 -6.43 9.84
CA ASN A 660 -6.10 -5.04 10.28
C ASN A 660 -6.81 -4.17 9.23
N TRP A 661 -6.70 -4.56 7.97
CA TRP A 661 -7.28 -3.88 6.82
C TRP A 661 -7.86 -4.90 5.83
N ASN A 662 -8.96 -4.54 5.17
CA ASN A 662 -9.57 -5.26 4.05
C ASN A 662 -10.23 -4.26 3.07
N PRO A 663 -10.39 -4.61 1.77
CA PRO A 663 -10.11 -5.91 1.15
C PRO A 663 -8.62 -6.15 0.90
N ASP A 664 -8.23 -7.44 0.77
CA ASP A 664 -6.88 -7.86 0.40
C ASP A 664 -6.94 -8.76 -0.84
N LEU A 665 -5.84 -8.84 -1.59
CA LEU A 665 -5.83 -9.62 -2.83
C LEU A 665 -5.73 -11.12 -2.58
N ILE A 666 -4.91 -11.52 -1.60
CA ILE A 666 -4.62 -12.92 -1.28
C ILE A 666 -4.71 -13.11 0.23
N TYR A 667 -5.65 -13.93 0.68
CA TYR A 667 -5.69 -14.41 2.06
C TYR A 667 -4.91 -15.70 2.20
N PHE A 668 -4.39 -15.96 3.39
CA PHE A 668 -3.63 -17.17 3.66
C PHE A 668 -3.68 -17.56 5.14
N ASN A 669 -3.36 -18.84 5.40
CA ASN A 669 -3.02 -19.34 6.72
C ASN A 669 -1.71 -20.14 6.65
N ASN A 670 -1.39 -20.93 7.67
CA ASN A 670 -0.11 -21.64 7.72
C ASN A 670 0.04 -22.76 6.67
N THR A 671 -1.05 -23.21 6.06
CA THR A 671 -1.08 -24.38 5.15
C THR A 671 -1.74 -24.10 3.81
N GLU A 672 -2.46 -22.97 3.67
CA GLU A 672 -3.26 -22.68 2.48
C GLU A 672 -3.08 -21.24 2.02
N VAL A 673 -3.05 -21.05 0.72
CA VAL A 673 -3.15 -19.75 0.06
C VAL A 673 -4.52 -19.64 -0.59
N LYS A 674 -5.21 -18.52 -0.38
CA LYS A 674 -6.62 -18.32 -0.81
C LYS A 674 -6.73 -17.06 -1.67
N PRO A 675 -6.40 -17.13 -2.95
CA PRO A 675 -6.59 -16.01 -3.87
C PRO A 675 -8.07 -15.62 -3.97
N THR A 676 -8.34 -14.29 -3.99
CA THR A 676 -9.69 -13.77 -4.11
C THR A 676 -10.18 -13.73 -5.56
N ALA A 677 -11.46 -13.43 -5.79
CA ALA A 677 -11.98 -13.17 -7.14
C ALA A 677 -11.20 -12.03 -7.84
N ASN A 678 -10.78 -11.01 -7.08
CA ASN A 678 -9.98 -9.88 -7.54
C ASN A 678 -8.58 -10.31 -8.01
N TYR A 679 -7.96 -11.29 -7.34
CA TYR A 679 -6.66 -11.84 -7.73
C TYR A 679 -6.70 -12.38 -9.18
N TYR A 680 -7.72 -13.11 -9.55
CA TYR A 680 -7.82 -13.68 -10.89
C TYR A 680 -7.95 -12.63 -11.97
N VAL A 681 -8.57 -11.48 -11.67
CA VAL A 681 -8.62 -10.32 -12.56
C VAL A 681 -7.22 -9.70 -12.70
N GLN A 682 -6.53 -9.42 -11.59
CA GLN A 682 -5.16 -8.87 -11.63
C GLN A 682 -4.21 -9.80 -12.40
N ARG A 683 -4.32 -11.12 -12.17
CA ARG A 683 -3.57 -12.13 -12.92
C ARG A 683 -3.86 -12.10 -14.41
N ALA A 684 -5.13 -11.99 -14.79
CA ALA A 684 -5.53 -11.93 -16.19
C ALA A 684 -4.92 -10.73 -16.91
N PHE A 685 -4.85 -9.56 -16.28
CA PHE A 685 -4.17 -8.39 -16.83
C PHE A 685 -2.65 -8.54 -16.84
N GLY A 686 -2.04 -9.00 -15.75
CA GLY A 686 -0.58 -9.17 -15.65
C GLY A 686 -0.01 -10.19 -16.66
N GLN A 687 -0.68 -11.31 -16.83
CA GLN A 687 -0.29 -12.35 -17.80
C GLN A 687 -0.60 -11.95 -19.25
N ASN A 688 -1.50 -11.00 -19.46
CA ASN A 688 -1.95 -10.55 -20.78
C ASN A 688 -1.76 -9.04 -20.98
N SER A 689 -0.63 -8.52 -20.54
CA SER A 689 -0.25 -7.12 -20.75
C SER A 689 0.31 -6.90 -22.16
N GLY A 690 0.12 -5.68 -22.69
CA GLY A 690 0.72 -5.22 -23.93
C GLY A 690 1.44 -3.89 -23.73
N ASN A 691 2.12 -3.41 -24.77
CA ASN A 691 2.78 -2.12 -24.78
C ASN A 691 2.37 -1.23 -25.95
N GLU A 692 1.35 -1.65 -26.69
CA GLU A 692 0.66 -0.89 -27.73
C GLU A 692 -0.85 -1.08 -27.57
N TYR A 693 -1.58 0.01 -27.38
CA TYR A 693 -3.04 0.01 -27.33
C TYR A 693 -3.59 0.28 -28.74
N ILE A 694 -4.59 -0.50 -29.15
CA ILE A 694 -5.25 -0.35 -30.44
C ILE A 694 -6.71 0.07 -30.18
N TYR A 695 -7.12 1.22 -30.73
CA TYR A 695 -8.49 1.69 -30.56
C TYR A 695 -9.48 0.78 -31.29
N ALA A 696 -10.67 0.67 -30.74
CA ALA A 696 -11.77 -0.09 -31.32
C ALA A 696 -13.10 0.63 -31.05
N ASP A 697 -14.10 0.36 -31.89
CA ASP A 697 -15.43 0.90 -31.73
C ASP A 697 -16.38 -0.22 -31.30
N LEU A 698 -17.02 -0.06 -30.15
CA LEU A 698 -18.03 -0.96 -29.64
C LEU A 698 -19.44 -0.43 -30.00
N GLN A 699 -20.14 -1.16 -30.80
CA GLN A 699 -21.55 -0.92 -31.11
C GLN A 699 -22.39 -1.97 -30.40
N VAL A 700 -23.40 -1.55 -29.65
CA VAL A 700 -24.26 -2.43 -28.85
C VAL A 700 -25.71 -2.13 -29.15
N GLY A 701 -26.53 -3.15 -29.42
CA GLY A 701 -27.97 -3.04 -29.46
C GLY A 701 -28.58 -2.85 -28.08
N GLY A 702 -29.72 -2.12 -27.98
CA GLY A 702 -30.51 -2.02 -26.76
C GLY A 702 -30.31 -0.76 -25.90
N GLY A 703 -29.50 0.20 -26.35
CA GLY A 703 -29.39 1.52 -25.73
C GLY A 703 -28.18 1.66 -24.78
N ASN A 704 -28.03 2.88 -24.20
CA ASN A 704 -26.85 3.26 -23.37
C ASN A 704 -26.70 2.41 -22.13
N ASP A 705 -27.78 2.04 -21.50
CA ASP A 705 -27.79 1.25 -20.27
C ASP A 705 -27.10 -0.13 -20.46
N ILE A 706 -27.29 -0.75 -21.63
CA ILE A 706 -26.58 -2.01 -22.00
C ILE A 706 -25.14 -1.70 -22.40
N LYS A 707 -24.92 -0.65 -23.18
CA LYS A 707 -23.57 -0.25 -23.61
C LYS A 707 -22.64 0.05 -22.45
N GLU A 708 -23.11 0.72 -21.42
CA GLU A 708 -22.34 1.06 -20.21
C GLU A 708 -21.96 -0.15 -19.38
N ARG A 709 -22.46 -1.34 -19.68
CA ARG A 709 -22.14 -2.60 -18.99
C ARG A 709 -21.26 -3.54 -19.81
N LEU A 710 -20.68 -3.05 -20.88
CA LEU A 710 -19.68 -3.77 -21.67
C LEU A 710 -18.43 -2.90 -21.82
N ASP A 711 -17.32 -3.37 -21.26
CA ASP A 711 -16.01 -2.75 -21.36
C ASP A 711 -15.04 -3.63 -22.12
N TYR A 712 -14.05 -3.02 -22.74
CA TYR A 712 -13.05 -3.75 -23.52
C TYR A 712 -11.70 -3.02 -23.54
N SER A 713 -10.65 -3.78 -23.85
CA SER A 713 -9.37 -3.23 -24.29
C SER A 713 -8.77 -4.14 -25.37
N VAL A 714 -8.04 -3.53 -26.29
CA VAL A 714 -7.30 -4.24 -27.34
C VAL A 714 -5.85 -3.79 -27.27
N VAL A 715 -4.96 -4.71 -26.98
CA VAL A 715 -3.53 -4.42 -26.85
C VAL A 715 -2.70 -5.40 -27.66
N LYS A 716 -1.51 -4.96 -28.04
CA LYS A 716 -0.50 -5.80 -28.65
C LYS A 716 0.73 -5.87 -27.77
N ASP A 717 1.22 -7.07 -27.57
CA ASP A 717 2.52 -7.31 -26.98
C ASP A 717 3.58 -7.30 -28.09
N SER A 718 4.39 -6.25 -28.16
CA SER A 718 5.39 -6.10 -29.24
C SER A 718 6.54 -7.10 -29.13
N GLN A 719 6.78 -7.73 -27.97
CA GLN A 719 7.80 -8.73 -27.78
C GLN A 719 7.41 -10.07 -28.43
N THR A 720 6.18 -10.49 -28.24
CA THR A 720 5.64 -11.73 -28.84
C THR A 720 4.99 -11.49 -30.19
N GLY A 721 4.51 -10.27 -30.42
CA GLY A 721 3.66 -9.89 -31.54
C GLY A 721 2.18 -10.26 -31.36
N ASP A 722 1.80 -10.86 -30.21
CA ASP A 722 0.45 -11.32 -29.94
C ASP A 722 -0.55 -10.18 -29.83
N LEU A 723 -1.76 -10.41 -30.35
CA LEU A 723 -2.91 -9.53 -30.14
C LEU A 723 -3.76 -10.06 -29.00
N ILE A 724 -4.13 -9.17 -28.10
CA ILE A 724 -4.87 -9.51 -26.89
C ILE A 724 -6.14 -8.64 -26.83
N ILE A 725 -7.28 -9.26 -26.73
CA ILE A 725 -8.59 -8.62 -26.62
C ILE A 725 -9.17 -9.01 -25.27
N LYS A 726 -9.46 -8.02 -24.43
CA LYS A 726 -10.15 -8.21 -23.17
C LYS A 726 -11.57 -7.66 -23.28
N VAL A 727 -12.54 -8.41 -22.80
CA VAL A 727 -13.96 -8.03 -22.79
C VAL A 727 -14.52 -8.30 -21.42
N VAL A 728 -15.14 -7.29 -20.81
CA VAL A 728 -15.78 -7.38 -19.50
C VAL A 728 -17.26 -7.13 -19.64
N SER A 729 -18.07 -8.03 -19.13
CA SER A 729 -19.54 -7.94 -19.12
C SER A 729 -20.05 -7.78 -17.69
N LEU A 730 -20.63 -6.62 -17.39
CA LEU A 730 -21.40 -6.34 -16.18
C LEU A 730 -22.90 -6.63 -16.38
N LEU A 731 -23.26 -7.23 -17.51
CA LEU A 731 -24.63 -7.56 -17.86
C LEU A 731 -25.14 -8.76 -17.07
N PRO A 732 -26.39 -8.74 -16.58
CA PRO A 732 -27.02 -9.89 -15.92
C PRO A 732 -27.53 -10.95 -16.90
N LYS A 733 -27.13 -10.86 -18.16
CA LYS A 733 -27.55 -11.70 -19.27
C LYS A 733 -26.42 -11.94 -20.24
N ALA A 734 -26.30 -13.12 -20.77
CA ALA A 734 -25.33 -13.42 -21.83
C ALA A 734 -25.60 -12.58 -23.09
N SER A 735 -24.53 -12.21 -23.77
CA SER A 735 -24.54 -11.48 -25.02
C SER A 735 -23.67 -12.17 -26.07
N THR A 736 -23.86 -11.79 -27.33
CA THR A 736 -23.03 -12.26 -28.43
C THR A 736 -22.19 -11.11 -28.94
N LEU A 737 -20.86 -11.30 -29.01
CA LEU A 737 -19.91 -10.32 -29.51
C LEU A 737 -19.34 -10.75 -30.86
N LYS A 738 -19.57 -9.97 -31.88
CA LYS A 738 -18.87 -10.06 -33.15
C LYS A 738 -17.63 -9.18 -33.10
N VAL A 739 -16.45 -9.77 -33.33
CA VAL A 739 -15.19 -9.04 -33.41
C VAL A 739 -14.76 -8.93 -34.85
N GLN A 740 -14.51 -7.72 -35.32
CA GLN A 740 -14.06 -7.40 -36.66
C GLN A 740 -12.62 -6.92 -36.62
N LEU A 741 -11.70 -7.76 -37.08
CA LEU A 741 -10.27 -7.50 -37.13
C LEU A 741 -9.80 -7.01 -38.52
N GLY A 742 -10.51 -7.35 -39.62
CA GLY A 742 -10.11 -7.06 -41.00
C GLY A 742 -9.02 -8.03 -41.52
N ASP A 743 -8.99 -8.24 -42.80
CA ASP A 743 -8.14 -9.26 -43.45
C ASP A 743 -6.64 -8.96 -43.37
N GLU A 744 -6.25 -7.70 -43.58
CA GLU A 744 -4.85 -7.28 -43.58
C GLU A 744 -4.22 -7.39 -42.20
N ALA A 745 -5.00 -7.21 -41.15
CA ALA A 745 -4.61 -7.20 -39.80
C ALA A 745 -4.12 -8.57 -39.28
N LEU A 746 -4.70 -9.64 -39.83
CA LEU A 746 -4.40 -11.02 -39.38
C LEU A 746 -3.31 -11.71 -40.21
N LYS A 747 -2.66 -11.03 -41.15
CA LYS A 747 -1.53 -11.63 -41.86
C LYS A 747 -0.45 -12.09 -40.91
N GLY A 748 -0.21 -13.39 -40.85
CA GLY A 748 0.77 -14.06 -40.00
C GLY A 748 0.33 -14.22 -38.54
N TYR A 749 -0.97 -14.23 -38.26
CA TYR A 749 -1.52 -14.69 -36.99
C TYR A 749 -2.12 -16.09 -37.08
N SER A 750 -2.28 -16.72 -35.93
CA SER A 750 -2.96 -18.01 -35.82
C SER A 750 -4.45 -17.86 -36.18
N THR A 751 -5.02 -18.91 -36.77
CA THR A 751 -6.47 -19.02 -36.99
C THR A 751 -7.23 -19.53 -35.77
N THR A 752 -6.50 -19.77 -34.68
CA THR A 752 -7.07 -20.14 -33.37
C THR A 752 -6.52 -19.21 -32.29
N ALA A 753 -7.34 -18.89 -31.30
CA ALA A 753 -6.99 -18.10 -30.16
C ALA A 753 -7.26 -18.88 -28.84
N GLU A 754 -6.45 -18.60 -27.85
CA GLU A 754 -6.71 -18.98 -26.46
C GLU A 754 -7.66 -17.97 -25.84
N CYS A 755 -8.75 -18.42 -25.24
CA CYS A 755 -9.72 -17.56 -24.55
C CYS A 755 -9.80 -18.00 -23.08
N SER A 756 -9.24 -17.18 -22.19
CA SER A 756 -9.41 -17.36 -20.74
C SER A 756 -10.71 -16.69 -20.30
N LEU A 757 -11.51 -17.39 -19.53
CA LEU A 757 -12.84 -16.97 -19.09
C LEU A 757 -12.95 -17.01 -17.58
N LEU A 758 -13.34 -15.89 -16.99
CA LEU A 758 -13.87 -15.77 -15.64
C LEU A 758 -15.37 -15.44 -15.76
N ALA A 759 -16.25 -16.22 -15.15
CA ALA A 759 -17.69 -15.94 -15.24
C ALA A 759 -18.44 -16.33 -13.95
N LYS A 760 -19.54 -15.60 -13.72
CA LYS A 760 -20.49 -15.86 -12.63
C LYS A 760 -21.89 -16.09 -13.19
N GLU A 761 -22.50 -17.23 -12.85
CA GLU A 761 -23.83 -17.61 -13.37
C GLU A 761 -25.00 -17.07 -12.50
N SER A 762 -24.68 -16.57 -11.28
CA SER A 762 -25.65 -16.00 -10.34
C SER A 762 -25.30 -14.55 -9.98
N GLU A 763 -26.06 -13.94 -9.06
CA GLU A 763 -25.78 -12.58 -8.59
C GLU A 763 -24.35 -12.44 -8.01
N PRO A 764 -23.50 -11.59 -8.58
CA PRO A 764 -22.08 -11.56 -8.26
C PRO A 764 -21.76 -10.83 -6.94
N ASP A 765 -22.61 -9.98 -6.42
CA ASP A 765 -22.41 -9.13 -5.25
C ASP A 765 -22.44 -9.90 -3.91
N ARG A 766 -22.95 -11.15 -3.92
CA ARG A 766 -23.02 -12.02 -2.74
C ARG A 766 -22.06 -13.20 -2.78
N GLN A 767 -21.24 -13.29 -3.80
CA GLN A 767 -20.41 -14.48 -4.11
C GLN A 767 -18.93 -14.09 -4.13
N ARG A 768 -18.09 -14.89 -3.49
CA ARG A 768 -16.64 -14.66 -3.42
C ARG A 768 -15.84 -15.39 -4.49
N ASN A 769 -16.43 -16.38 -5.15
CA ASN A 769 -15.75 -17.23 -6.13
C ASN A 769 -16.41 -17.15 -7.49
N TRP A 770 -15.60 -17.21 -8.53
CA TRP A 770 -16.04 -17.44 -9.88
C TRP A 770 -16.64 -18.82 -10.04
N ASP A 771 -17.72 -18.96 -10.84
CA ASP A 771 -18.26 -20.28 -11.21
C ASP A 771 -17.43 -20.91 -12.33
N LYS A 772 -16.85 -20.08 -13.21
CA LYS A 772 -15.94 -20.51 -14.26
C LYS A 772 -14.62 -19.77 -14.17
N ASN A 773 -13.53 -20.50 -14.21
CA ASN A 773 -12.17 -20.04 -14.36
C ASN A 773 -11.48 -21.06 -15.26
N GLU A 774 -11.67 -20.89 -16.57
CA GLU A 774 -11.30 -21.89 -17.58
C GLU A 774 -10.68 -21.25 -18.80
N THR A 775 -9.97 -22.07 -19.58
CA THR A 775 -9.40 -21.69 -20.85
C THR A 775 -10.02 -22.53 -21.95
N ARG A 776 -10.46 -21.89 -23.03
CA ARG A 776 -11.05 -22.52 -24.22
C ARG A 776 -10.35 -22.05 -25.48
N THR A 777 -10.45 -22.81 -26.55
CA THR A 777 -9.95 -22.43 -27.87
C THR A 777 -11.09 -21.85 -28.70
N LEU A 778 -10.82 -20.70 -29.33
CA LEU A 778 -11.72 -20.08 -30.32
C LEU A 778 -11.11 -20.17 -31.71
N THR A 779 -11.96 -20.41 -32.73
CA THR A 779 -11.57 -20.20 -34.13
C THR A 779 -11.71 -18.71 -34.45
N VAL A 780 -10.65 -18.11 -34.96
CA VAL A 780 -10.57 -16.68 -35.26
C VAL A 780 -10.23 -16.46 -36.74
N GLY A 781 -10.74 -15.35 -37.27
CA GLY A 781 -10.52 -14.91 -38.63
C GLY A 781 -10.61 -13.40 -38.72
N SER A 782 -10.70 -12.83 -39.95
CA SER A 782 -10.90 -11.40 -40.15
C SER A 782 -12.12 -10.86 -39.39
N GLU A 783 -13.11 -11.70 -39.21
CA GLU A 783 -14.18 -11.53 -38.22
C GLU A 783 -14.46 -12.88 -37.54
N PHE A 784 -14.88 -12.83 -36.28
CA PHE A 784 -15.35 -14.00 -35.54
C PHE A 784 -16.40 -13.59 -34.52
N THR A 785 -17.19 -14.55 -34.09
CA THR A 785 -18.23 -14.35 -33.07
C THR A 785 -17.91 -15.18 -31.85
N MET A 786 -18.10 -14.59 -30.65
CA MET A 786 -17.95 -15.28 -29.38
C MET A 786 -19.14 -15.00 -28.46
N ASP A 787 -19.47 -15.97 -27.65
CA ASP A 787 -20.39 -15.79 -26.53
C ASP A 787 -19.68 -15.09 -25.39
N VAL A 788 -20.30 -14.03 -24.88
CA VAL A 788 -19.90 -13.30 -23.68
C VAL A 788 -20.90 -13.61 -22.58
N PRO A 789 -20.57 -14.50 -21.64
CA PRO A 789 -21.48 -14.83 -20.56
C PRO A 789 -21.88 -13.63 -19.71
N GLN A 790 -22.98 -13.73 -18.99
CA GLN A 790 -23.32 -12.74 -17.98
C GLN A 790 -22.19 -12.64 -16.94
N TYR A 791 -22.00 -11.45 -16.38
CA TYR A 791 -21.04 -11.22 -15.29
C TYR A 791 -19.70 -11.92 -15.53
N SER A 792 -19.00 -11.51 -16.61
CA SER A 792 -17.80 -12.23 -17.04
C SER A 792 -16.67 -11.31 -17.48
N MET A 793 -15.46 -11.86 -17.45
CA MET A 793 -14.28 -11.32 -18.13
C MET A 793 -13.74 -12.39 -19.08
N SER A 794 -13.56 -12.05 -20.34
CA SER A 794 -12.93 -12.89 -21.35
C SER A 794 -11.64 -12.25 -21.84
N VAL A 795 -10.55 -13.04 -21.93
CA VAL A 795 -9.28 -12.60 -22.51
C VAL A 795 -8.97 -13.49 -23.70
N VAL A 796 -9.01 -12.92 -24.90
CA VAL A 796 -8.72 -13.62 -26.15
C VAL A 796 -7.31 -13.26 -26.59
N ARG A 797 -6.40 -14.25 -26.63
CA ARG A 797 -5.01 -14.08 -27.08
C ARG A 797 -4.80 -14.78 -28.41
N ILE A 798 -4.53 -13.99 -29.44
CA ILE A 798 -4.26 -14.45 -30.81
C ILE A 798 -2.74 -14.40 -31.01
N LYS A 799 -2.13 -15.57 -31.15
CA LYS A 799 -0.66 -15.66 -31.23
C LYS A 799 -0.18 -15.26 -32.65
N LYS A 800 0.91 -14.50 -32.68
CA LYS A 800 1.63 -14.23 -33.91
C LYS A 800 2.30 -15.54 -34.36
N SER A 801 2.05 -15.96 -35.62
CA SER A 801 2.69 -17.15 -36.18
C SER A 801 4.22 -16.90 -36.26
N LYS A 802 5.02 -17.80 -35.73
CA LYS A 802 6.47 -17.77 -35.93
C LYS A 802 6.72 -18.04 -37.43
N LYS A 803 7.40 -17.09 -38.09
CA LYS A 803 7.87 -17.32 -39.46
C LYS A 803 8.90 -18.42 -39.49
#